data_358cb50569298be8aaaae91bfa0deede
#
_entry.id   358cb50569298be8aaaae91bfa0deede
#
_cell.length_a   1.000
_cell.length_b   1.000
_cell.length_c   1.000
_cell.angle_alpha   90.00
_cell.angle_beta   90.00
_cell.angle_gamma   90.00
#
_symmetry.space_group_name_H-M   'P 1'
#
loop_
_entity.id
_entity.type
_entity.pdbx_description
1 polymer ?
#
loop_
_entity_poly.entity_id
_entity_poly.type
_entity_poly.pdbx_seq_one_letter_code
_entity_poly.pdbx_strand_id
1 'polypeptide(L)'
;TQKLSWGSAYGVPFTLGYWQGVDGSRVLACPNARSYRSKFSGDLRGEVSVIDDVAKNAFEGGLPYAQHLYGTGDIGGAPTEESVQNVCASAAENGQKDFDVISAQSDQIFKDIDALPDSDKDRLPVWNNELLMTSHGAGGYTARAMGKRLNRQCEVLADVAESTLSTAELLGVYTYPQETVTKAWERLIQHQFHDDLPGTSNMDIYNTGWNDYHTSLVQLQGEYTGAVGAIANQLDTQWVTDCALIVHNPLPFARTESVEAHVRLNHNGKYLRVLDRDGNELPSQVIRKEGKAFHMAVLATVPPMGYLVLDVTAANAPCPVKTDLRCGEHMLENRKYRLLLNKNGDIAFLYDKELGRQILERPIKLAVLHDTGELNYPAWEMRKADIDKAPYLYANTPKFELLESGPAKAAIKVSRQLGVSKVEQVISLDAGSSCIRVENAVDWRSRRSMLKAEFPFVAAANGADYDLGLGVIHRGNNNEKLYEVPAQKWADLTGSDGDFGVSVFSDSKYGWDKPDDHTLRLTCLHTPAGAFIKEARQDLMDLGHNRFGFGIYSHKGGWQTGTQTAAEAFSKPLVAFQTSARKDGKLGSAFSAAALNTENALLRAFKKSEDGSGYIVRVGEAAGQAQKAVTFSVYRAIAGATLCTADERPIQAIEIKNGQLTFDLKPFEVKTFLLTFETEKLPREKFKKMELPVNTKGLTTDEDMRNCILQGAGFSLPAELLPQVPTYKGITFKLPQVSDGNDLLVARGETLELPKGCTKLYFLAASTAGDRQAEFATDRRTKTLTIH
;
A
#
# COMPACT_ATOMS: atom_id res chain seq x y z
N THR A 1 16.25 -9.10 17.61
CA THR A 1 14.92 -9.10 18.17
C THR A 1 14.89 -9.79 19.54
N GLN A 2 14.01 -9.35 20.44
CA GLN A 2 14.01 -9.77 21.84
C GLN A 2 12.90 -10.76 22.19
N LYS A 3 11.93 -10.98 21.31
CA LYS A 3 10.70 -11.71 21.65
C LYS A 3 10.46 -12.99 20.85
N LEU A 4 11.46 -13.55 20.20
CA LEU A 4 11.31 -14.81 19.44
C LEU A 4 10.93 -16.00 20.30
N SER A 5 11.27 -16.00 21.57
CA SER A 5 10.93 -17.07 22.53
C SER A 5 9.42 -17.17 22.85
N TRP A 6 8.61 -16.19 22.43
CA TRP A 6 7.19 -16.10 22.80
C TRP A 6 6.25 -16.89 21.90
N GLY A 7 6.73 -17.77 21.07
CA GLY A 7 5.89 -18.62 20.24
C GLY A 7 6.32 -18.70 18.80
N SER A 8 7.63 -18.63 18.58
CA SER A 8 8.21 -18.85 17.26
C SER A 8 7.87 -20.23 16.71
N ALA A 9 7.46 -20.31 15.44
CA ALA A 9 7.20 -21.54 14.73
C ALA A 9 8.43 -22.46 14.70
N TYR A 10 9.61 -21.89 14.69
CA TYR A 10 10.89 -22.61 14.54
C TYR A 10 11.74 -22.63 15.82
N GLY A 11 11.23 -22.02 16.91
CA GLY A 11 12.03 -21.78 18.11
C GLY A 11 13.00 -20.61 17.92
N VAL A 12 14.00 -20.51 18.81
CA VAL A 12 15.11 -19.56 18.70
C VAL A 12 16.29 -20.30 18.07
N PRO A 13 16.67 -19.98 16.82
CA PRO A 13 17.64 -20.80 16.07
C PRO A 13 19.06 -20.70 16.64
N PHE A 14 19.39 -19.57 17.25
CA PHE A 14 20.68 -19.32 17.91
C PHE A 14 20.54 -18.17 18.94
N THR A 15 21.46 -18.05 19.87
CA THR A 15 21.53 -16.89 20.78
C THR A 15 22.31 -15.72 20.16
N LEU A 16 23.37 -16.04 19.41
CA LEU A 16 24.20 -15.12 18.66
C LEU A 16 24.55 -15.75 17.31
N GLY A 17 24.35 -15.06 16.20
CA GLY A 17 24.59 -15.60 14.86
C GLY A 17 24.20 -14.67 13.74
N TYR A 18 24.20 -15.15 12.51
CA TYR A 18 23.75 -14.43 11.34
C TYR A 18 22.36 -14.85 10.92
N TRP A 19 21.48 -13.87 10.73
CA TRP A 19 20.23 -14.07 10.01
C TRP A 19 20.42 -13.70 8.55
N GLN A 20 20.21 -14.66 7.65
CA GLN A 20 20.40 -14.49 6.22
C GLN A 20 19.06 -14.25 5.51
N GLY A 21 18.99 -13.20 4.71
CA GLY A 21 17.86 -12.87 3.85
C GLY A 21 17.79 -13.76 2.60
N VAL A 22 16.68 -13.67 1.88
CA VAL A 22 16.42 -14.43 0.64
C VAL A 22 17.39 -14.10 -0.50
N ASP A 23 18.01 -12.93 -0.47
CA ASP A 23 19.04 -12.47 -1.40
C ASP A 23 20.46 -12.92 -1.02
N GLY A 24 20.60 -13.64 0.10
CA GLY A 24 21.87 -14.10 0.66
C GLY A 24 22.61 -13.07 1.52
N SER A 25 22.10 -11.84 1.64
CA SER A 25 22.65 -10.85 2.57
C SER A 25 22.47 -11.29 4.03
N ARG A 26 23.41 -10.90 4.91
CA ARG A 26 23.43 -11.33 6.30
C ARG A 26 23.43 -10.14 7.24
N VAL A 27 22.72 -10.28 8.36
CA VAL A 27 22.76 -9.35 9.48
C VAL A 27 23.13 -10.11 10.74
N LEU A 28 24.05 -9.58 11.53
CA LEU A 28 24.37 -10.11 12.86
C LEU A 28 23.13 -9.94 13.76
N ALA A 29 22.74 -11.00 14.43
CA ALA A 29 21.52 -11.05 15.22
C ALA A 29 21.75 -11.72 16.59
N CYS A 30 21.09 -11.15 17.61
CA CYS A 30 20.99 -11.72 18.94
C CYS A 30 19.51 -11.85 19.32
N PRO A 31 18.79 -12.88 18.82
CA PRO A 31 17.33 -12.92 18.90
C PRO A 31 16.79 -13.30 20.29
N ASN A 32 17.64 -13.70 21.21
CA ASN A 32 17.29 -14.03 22.60
C ASN A 32 18.26 -13.40 23.60
N ALA A 33 18.01 -12.12 23.91
CA ALA A 33 18.72 -11.42 24.98
C ALA A 33 18.07 -11.63 26.35
N ARG A 34 17.41 -12.77 26.54
CA ARG A 34 16.65 -13.16 27.74
C ARG A 34 15.47 -12.19 28.02
N SER A 35 14.96 -12.22 29.25
CA SER A 35 13.83 -11.37 29.60
C SER A 35 14.25 -9.92 29.86
N TYR A 36 13.56 -8.96 29.26
CA TYR A 36 13.71 -7.54 29.59
C TYR A 36 13.11 -7.16 30.97
N ARG A 37 12.59 -8.17 31.71
CA ARG A 37 12.18 -8.10 33.13
C ARG A 37 13.20 -8.69 34.06
N SER A 38 14.38 -9.06 33.56
CA SER A 38 15.41 -9.70 34.40
C SER A 38 15.84 -8.76 35.53
N LYS A 39 16.05 -9.35 36.69
CA LYS A 39 16.60 -8.68 37.90
C LYS A 39 17.81 -9.47 38.33
N PHE A 40 18.84 -8.79 38.68
CA PHE A 40 20.10 -9.41 39.14
C PHE A 40 20.27 -9.18 40.63
N SER A 41 20.40 -10.27 41.36
CA SER A 41 20.48 -10.28 42.85
C SER A 41 21.91 -10.56 43.38
N GLY A 42 22.89 -10.71 42.50
CA GLY A 42 24.27 -11.01 42.87
C GLY A 42 25.24 -10.80 41.70
N ASP A 43 26.47 -11.33 41.84
CA ASP A 43 27.45 -11.35 40.76
C ASP A 43 26.87 -12.09 39.54
N LEU A 44 26.88 -11.42 38.36
CA LEU A 44 26.36 -11.96 37.12
C LEU A 44 27.09 -13.22 36.66
N ARG A 45 28.35 -13.40 37.12
CA ARG A 45 29.14 -14.62 36.87
C ARG A 45 28.62 -15.84 37.61
N GLY A 46 27.77 -15.64 38.63
CA GLY A 46 27.05 -16.68 39.34
C GLY A 46 25.64 -16.98 38.76
N GLU A 47 25.16 -16.15 37.83
CA GLU A 47 23.85 -16.33 37.21
C GLU A 47 23.89 -17.43 36.16
N VAL A 48 23.20 -18.54 36.42
CA VAL A 48 23.18 -19.72 35.54
C VAL A 48 22.83 -19.36 34.10
N SER A 49 21.83 -18.47 33.89
CA SER A 49 21.40 -18.07 32.56
C SER A 49 22.48 -17.30 31.76
N VAL A 50 23.31 -16.52 32.45
CA VAL A 50 24.44 -15.81 31.84
C VAL A 50 25.55 -16.78 31.45
N ILE A 51 25.91 -17.69 32.39
CA ILE A 51 26.93 -18.73 32.16
C ILE A 51 26.52 -19.60 30.96
N ASP A 52 25.27 -20.09 30.95
CA ASP A 52 24.74 -20.94 29.89
C ASP A 52 24.80 -20.28 28.52
N ASP A 53 24.44 -18.97 28.40
CA ASP A 53 24.46 -18.30 27.11
C ASP A 53 25.90 -18.02 26.65
N VAL A 54 26.81 -17.62 27.54
CA VAL A 54 28.25 -17.45 27.20
C VAL A 54 28.85 -18.79 26.76
N ALA A 55 28.61 -19.86 27.51
CA ALA A 55 29.09 -21.19 27.17
C ALA A 55 28.51 -21.74 25.85
N LYS A 56 27.21 -21.54 25.65
CA LYS A 56 26.51 -21.93 24.42
C LYS A 56 27.08 -21.21 23.21
N ASN A 57 27.26 -19.89 23.27
CA ASN A 57 27.79 -19.11 22.16
C ASN A 57 29.26 -19.42 21.88
N ALA A 58 30.05 -19.70 22.93
CA ALA A 58 31.40 -20.19 22.78
C ALA A 58 31.46 -21.56 22.08
N PHE A 59 30.54 -22.47 22.41
CA PHE A 59 30.45 -23.80 21.81
C PHE A 59 29.94 -23.74 20.36
N GLU A 60 28.85 -23.04 20.10
CA GLU A 60 28.19 -23.01 18.79
C GLU A 60 28.92 -22.13 17.75
N GLY A 61 29.47 -20.99 18.16
CA GLY A 61 30.07 -20.00 17.26
C GLY A 61 31.50 -19.62 17.62
N GLY A 62 32.07 -20.21 18.67
CA GLY A 62 33.42 -19.90 19.13
C GLY A 62 33.61 -18.51 19.74
N LEU A 63 32.54 -17.77 19.96
CA LEU A 63 32.55 -16.42 20.51
C LEU A 63 31.83 -16.39 21.87
N PRO A 64 32.57 -16.23 23.01
CA PRO A 64 32.00 -16.26 24.35
C PRO A 64 31.33 -14.90 24.72
N TYR A 65 30.47 -14.41 23.87
CA TYR A 65 29.69 -13.21 24.08
C TYR A 65 28.24 -13.55 24.38
N ALA A 66 27.60 -12.84 25.31
CA ALA A 66 26.18 -12.93 25.56
C ALA A 66 25.60 -11.53 25.86
N GLN A 67 24.38 -11.30 25.41
CA GLN A 67 23.61 -10.10 25.74
C GLN A 67 22.44 -10.47 26.64
N HIS A 68 22.34 -9.82 27.79
CA HIS A 68 21.21 -9.93 28.69
C HIS A 68 20.58 -8.57 28.96
N LEU A 69 19.28 -8.52 28.83
CA LEU A 69 18.51 -7.34 29.20
C LEU A 69 18.16 -7.41 30.69
N TYR A 70 18.00 -6.24 31.33
CA TYR A 70 17.46 -6.15 32.67
C TYR A 70 16.60 -4.89 32.79
N GLY A 71 15.51 -4.95 33.58
CA GLY A 71 14.56 -3.87 33.69
C GLY A 71 13.20 -4.31 34.19
N THR A 72 12.18 -3.51 33.87
CA THR A 72 10.81 -3.67 34.36
C THR A 72 9.86 -4.23 33.30
N GLY A 73 10.27 -4.31 32.05
CA GLY A 73 9.46 -4.80 30.95
C GLY A 73 8.29 -3.88 30.59
N ASP A 74 7.11 -4.45 30.37
CA ASP A 74 5.94 -3.75 29.81
C ASP A 74 5.28 -2.75 30.78
N ILE A 75 5.71 -2.66 32.00
CA ILE A 75 5.09 -1.76 33.00
C ILE A 75 5.75 -0.37 33.07
N GLY A 76 6.75 -0.13 32.22
CA GLY A 76 7.55 1.10 32.25
C GLY A 76 8.40 1.24 33.51
N GLY A 77 9.36 2.14 33.52
CA GLY A 77 10.24 2.42 34.64
C GLY A 77 11.70 2.07 34.35
N ALA A 78 12.51 2.07 35.40
CA ALA A 78 13.94 1.77 35.36
C ALA A 78 14.22 0.37 35.95
N PRO A 79 15.43 -0.20 35.68
CA PRO A 79 15.92 -1.34 36.44
C PRO A 79 15.93 -1.03 37.94
N THR A 80 15.81 -2.08 38.75
CA THR A 80 15.91 -1.90 40.22
C THR A 80 17.33 -1.44 40.60
N GLU A 81 17.44 -0.62 41.64
CA GLU A 81 18.74 -0.12 42.15
C GLU A 81 19.68 -1.28 42.51
N GLU A 82 19.13 -2.35 43.11
CA GLU A 82 19.87 -3.58 43.40
C GLU A 82 20.47 -4.19 42.13
N SER A 83 19.70 -4.32 41.04
CA SER A 83 20.23 -4.85 39.78
C SER A 83 21.37 -3.98 39.22
N VAL A 84 21.20 -2.67 39.27
CA VAL A 84 22.25 -1.72 38.82
C VAL A 84 23.51 -1.87 39.66
N GLN A 85 23.38 -1.92 40.98
CA GLN A 85 24.51 -2.10 41.90
C GLN A 85 25.24 -3.43 41.64
N ASN A 86 24.50 -4.53 41.41
CA ASN A 86 25.08 -5.85 41.12
C ASN A 86 25.81 -5.89 39.77
N VAL A 87 25.26 -5.23 38.74
CA VAL A 87 25.94 -5.08 37.43
C VAL A 87 27.24 -4.27 37.60
N CYS A 88 27.18 -3.16 38.33
CA CYS A 88 28.36 -2.34 38.58
C CYS A 88 29.43 -3.07 39.42
N ALA A 89 29.01 -3.83 40.44
CA ALA A 89 29.90 -4.63 41.24
C ALA A 89 30.57 -5.74 40.41
N SER A 90 29.79 -6.44 39.59
CA SER A 90 30.34 -7.42 38.67
C SER A 90 31.35 -6.82 37.69
N ALA A 91 31.05 -5.64 37.13
CA ALA A 91 31.97 -4.93 36.23
C ALA A 91 33.28 -4.49 36.90
N ALA A 92 33.26 -4.17 38.20
CA ALA A 92 34.44 -3.79 38.93
C ALA A 92 35.46 -4.93 39.06
N GLU A 93 35.06 -6.18 38.88
CA GLU A 93 35.91 -7.36 38.92
C GLU A 93 36.38 -7.85 37.55
N ASN A 94 36.17 -7.08 36.51
CA ASN A 94 36.64 -7.41 35.16
C ASN A 94 38.16 -7.59 35.09
N GLY A 95 38.61 -8.52 34.23
CA GLY A 95 40.00 -8.93 34.12
C GLY A 95 40.52 -9.80 35.25
N GLN A 96 39.69 -10.14 36.27
CA GLN A 96 40.05 -10.99 37.42
C GLN A 96 39.23 -12.30 37.49
N LYS A 97 38.25 -12.46 36.60
CA LYS A 97 37.30 -13.57 36.60
C LYS A 97 37.17 -14.18 35.21
N ASP A 98 36.33 -15.20 35.08
CA ASP A 98 36.20 -16.03 33.86
C ASP A 98 35.73 -15.24 32.63
N PHE A 99 34.91 -14.19 32.79
CA PHE A 99 34.51 -13.28 31.73
C PHE A 99 34.20 -11.87 32.26
N ASP A 100 34.25 -10.88 31.38
CA ASP A 100 33.97 -9.50 31.68
C ASP A 100 32.50 -9.17 31.58
N VAL A 101 32.02 -8.32 32.50
CA VAL A 101 30.62 -7.82 32.50
C VAL A 101 30.63 -6.33 32.20
N ILE A 102 29.86 -5.91 31.22
CA ILE A 102 29.70 -4.49 30.87
C ILE A 102 28.25 -4.09 30.91
N SER A 103 27.92 -2.93 31.46
CA SER A 103 26.64 -2.27 31.25
C SER A 103 26.70 -1.41 30.01
N ALA A 104 25.95 -1.77 28.99
CA ALA A 104 26.09 -1.21 27.65
C ALA A 104 24.76 -0.94 26.97
N GLN A 105 24.79 -0.20 25.88
CA GLN A 105 23.65 -0.08 24.95
C GLN A 105 23.46 -1.41 24.18
N SER A 106 22.26 -1.62 23.67
CA SER A 106 21.88 -2.87 22.97
C SER A 106 22.68 -3.16 21.69
N ASP A 107 23.34 -2.18 21.13
CA ASP A 107 24.18 -2.29 19.93
C ASP A 107 25.66 -2.62 20.21
N GLN A 108 26.08 -2.60 21.48
CA GLN A 108 27.49 -2.78 21.84
C GLN A 108 28.03 -4.15 21.41
N ILE A 109 27.28 -5.23 21.65
CA ILE A 109 27.69 -6.58 21.24
C ILE A 109 27.97 -6.67 19.74
N PHE A 110 27.19 -5.98 18.92
CA PHE A 110 27.39 -5.98 17.47
C PHE A 110 28.65 -5.22 17.07
N LYS A 111 28.93 -4.07 17.73
CA LYS A 111 30.15 -3.30 17.51
C LYS A 111 31.41 -4.09 17.90
N ASP A 112 31.34 -4.80 19.01
CA ASP A 112 32.47 -5.59 19.51
C ASP A 112 32.77 -6.76 18.56
N ILE A 113 31.71 -7.45 18.04
CA ILE A 113 31.86 -8.55 17.11
C ILE A 113 32.32 -8.06 15.74
N ASP A 114 31.80 -6.94 15.24
CA ASP A 114 32.20 -6.35 13.96
C ASP A 114 33.70 -5.99 13.95
N ALA A 115 34.25 -5.65 15.10
CA ALA A 115 35.69 -5.37 15.25
C ALA A 115 36.59 -6.60 15.24
N LEU A 116 36.04 -7.81 15.37
CA LEU A 116 36.81 -9.05 15.34
C LEU A 116 37.25 -9.41 13.91
N PRO A 117 38.31 -10.23 13.76
CA PRO A 117 38.72 -10.81 12.48
C PRO A 117 37.59 -11.59 11.83
N ASP A 118 37.52 -11.59 10.50
CA ASP A 118 36.49 -12.34 9.75
C ASP A 118 36.54 -13.84 10.05
N SER A 119 37.74 -14.42 10.26
CA SER A 119 37.91 -15.82 10.64
C SER A 119 37.15 -16.23 11.91
N ASP A 120 36.93 -15.30 12.83
CA ASP A 120 36.17 -15.55 14.06
C ASP A 120 34.67 -15.42 13.79
N LYS A 121 34.28 -14.46 12.97
CA LYS A 121 32.88 -14.22 12.56
C LYS A 121 32.33 -15.31 11.67
N ASP A 122 33.16 -15.92 10.81
CA ASP A 122 32.78 -17.01 9.90
C ASP A 122 32.33 -18.30 10.60
N ARG A 123 32.62 -18.42 11.88
CA ARG A 123 32.20 -19.58 12.70
C ARG A 123 30.80 -19.44 13.29
N LEU A 124 30.22 -18.23 13.25
CA LEU A 124 28.89 -17.97 13.80
C LEU A 124 27.81 -18.77 13.03
N PRO A 125 26.81 -19.31 13.72
CA PRO A 125 25.69 -20.00 13.07
C PRO A 125 24.92 -19.07 12.15
N VAL A 126 24.41 -19.63 11.03
CA VAL A 126 23.62 -18.92 10.04
C VAL A 126 22.22 -19.49 10.00
N TRP A 127 21.21 -18.62 10.18
CA TRP A 127 19.81 -18.96 10.00
C TRP A 127 19.31 -18.39 8.67
N ASN A 128 18.99 -19.27 7.74
CA ASN A 128 18.44 -18.89 6.43
C ASN A 128 16.97 -19.30 6.35
N ASN A 129 16.12 -18.62 7.09
CA ASN A 129 14.68 -18.81 7.08
C ASN A 129 14.02 -17.60 7.78
N GLU A 130 12.69 -17.56 7.76
CA GLU A 130 11.93 -16.57 8.52
C GLU A 130 12.01 -16.78 10.05
N LEU A 131 11.65 -15.78 10.81
CA LEU A 131 11.54 -15.80 12.26
C LEU A 131 10.05 -15.66 12.66
N LEU A 132 9.20 -16.52 12.10
CA LEU A 132 7.76 -16.44 12.19
C LEU A 132 7.26 -16.68 13.63
N MET A 133 6.40 -15.78 14.10
CA MET A 133 5.64 -15.94 15.34
C MET A 133 4.30 -16.60 15.02
N THR A 134 3.98 -17.74 15.65
CA THR A 134 2.74 -18.48 15.40
C THR A 134 1.83 -18.53 16.60
N SER A 135 2.21 -19.21 17.68
CA SER A 135 1.30 -19.42 18.82
C SER A 135 0.91 -18.12 19.55
N HIS A 136 1.76 -17.11 19.52
CA HIS A 136 1.52 -15.79 20.10
C HIS A 136 1.65 -14.66 19.07
N GLY A 137 1.23 -14.90 17.85
CA GLY A 137 1.37 -13.90 16.76
C GLY A 137 0.37 -14.08 15.63
N ALA A 138 -0.22 -15.27 15.50
CA ALA A 138 -1.11 -15.61 14.38
C ALA A 138 -2.33 -14.68 14.28
N GLY A 139 -2.93 -14.29 15.39
CA GLY A 139 -4.02 -13.33 15.44
C GLY A 139 -3.64 -11.94 14.94
N GLY A 140 -2.41 -11.52 15.19
CA GLY A 140 -1.88 -10.24 14.74
C GLY A 140 -1.83 -10.08 13.21
N TYR A 141 -1.82 -11.17 12.44
CA TYR A 141 -1.89 -11.09 10.98
C TYR A 141 -3.27 -10.68 10.47
N THR A 142 -4.31 -10.83 11.27
CA THR A 142 -5.71 -10.65 10.86
C THR A 142 -6.48 -9.61 11.66
N ALA A 143 -6.12 -9.37 12.91
CA ALA A 143 -6.86 -8.51 13.82
C ALA A 143 -6.91 -7.05 13.34
N ARG A 144 -8.02 -6.36 13.62
CA ARG A 144 -8.32 -4.96 13.27
C ARG A 144 -8.11 -4.63 11.79
N ALA A 145 -8.95 -5.21 10.97
CA ALA A 145 -8.95 -5.08 9.51
C ALA A 145 -8.90 -3.63 9.00
N MET A 146 -9.51 -2.67 9.71
CA MET A 146 -9.50 -1.26 9.32
C MET A 146 -8.09 -0.66 9.37
N GLY A 147 -7.31 -0.90 10.44
CA GLY A 147 -5.94 -0.41 10.56
C GLY A 147 -5.06 -0.93 9.43
N LYS A 148 -5.15 -2.23 9.14
CA LYS A 148 -4.40 -2.87 8.04
C LYS A 148 -4.76 -2.29 6.66
N ARG A 149 -6.05 -1.99 6.45
CA ARG A 149 -6.52 -1.39 5.21
C ARG A 149 -5.98 0.04 5.04
N LEU A 150 -6.08 0.86 6.07
CA LEU A 150 -5.58 2.24 6.03
C LEU A 150 -4.07 2.27 5.85
N ASN A 151 -3.34 1.40 6.55
CA ASN A 151 -1.90 1.23 6.35
C ASN A 151 -1.56 0.94 4.89
N ARG A 152 -2.20 -0.06 4.28
CA ARG A 152 -1.95 -0.41 2.87
C ARG A 152 -2.31 0.73 1.91
N GLN A 153 -3.40 1.44 2.16
CA GLN A 153 -3.79 2.59 1.34
C GLN A 153 -2.74 3.71 1.42
N CYS A 154 -2.20 3.99 2.62
CA CYS A 154 -1.14 4.97 2.79
C CYS A 154 0.16 4.54 2.10
N GLU A 155 0.59 3.28 2.25
CA GLU A 155 1.78 2.74 1.57
C GLU A 155 1.70 2.91 0.05
N VAL A 156 0.58 2.49 -0.53
CA VAL A 156 0.36 2.57 -1.99
C VAL A 156 0.32 4.00 -2.47
N LEU A 157 -0.42 4.87 -1.75
CA LEU A 157 -0.56 6.26 -2.16
C LEU A 157 0.74 7.05 -1.99
N ALA A 158 1.52 6.79 -0.93
CA ALA A 158 2.81 7.42 -0.71
C ALA A 158 3.79 7.09 -1.84
N ASP A 159 3.92 5.83 -2.21
CA ASP A 159 4.78 5.38 -3.31
C ASP A 159 4.38 6.01 -4.67
N VAL A 160 3.08 6.00 -4.99
CA VAL A 160 2.56 6.63 -6.21
C VAL A 160 2.74 8.16 -6.18
N ALA A 161 2.52 8.80 -5.04
CA ALA A 161 2.71 10.24 -4.89
C ALA A 161 4.17 10.64 -5.05
N GLU A 162 5.12 9.96 -4.39
CA GLU A 162 6.55 10.26 -4.48
C GLU A 162 7.07 10.16 -5.91
N SER A 163 6.71 9.10 -6.64
CA SER A 163 7.14 8.91 -8.03
C SER A 163 6.56 9.97 -8.97
N THR A 164 5.30 10.37 -8.75
CA THR A 164 4.62 11.42 -9.51
C THR A 164 5.20 12.81 -9.21
N LEU A 165 5.44 13.10 -7.94
CA LEU A 165 6.06 14.35 -7.46
C LEU A 165 7.49 14.50 -8.00
N SER A 166 8.28 13.42 -7.99
CA SER A 166 9.63 13.39 -8.56
C SER A 166 9.60 13.68 -10.06
N THR A 167 8.65 13.06 -10.79
CA THR A 167 8.44 13.35 -12.22
C THR A 167 8.08 14.82 -12.45
N ALA A 168 7.16 15.37 -11.67
CA ALA A 168 6.72 16.76 -11.82
C ALA A 168 7.82 17.77 -11.45
N GLU A 169 8.65 17.46 -10.45
CA GLU A 169 9.81 18.30 -10.10
C GLU A 169 10.89 18.24 -11.17
N LEU A 170 11.20 17.05 -11.71
CA LEU A 170 12.12 16.90 -12.83
C LEU A 170 11.66 17.68 -14.06
N LEU A 171 10.37 17.68 -14.38
CA LEU A 171 9.78 18.53 -15.41
C LEU A 171 9.88 20.03 -15.05
N GLY A 172 10.20 20.37 -13.82
CA GLY A 172 10.25 21.75 -13.34
C GLY A 172 8.89 22.42 -13.20
N VAL A 173 7.80 21.66 -13.15
CA VAL A 173 6.41 22.18 -13.11
C VAL A 173 5.78 22.10 -11.71
N TYR A 174 6.38 21.39 -10.79
CA TYR A 174 5.97 21.27 -9.39
C TYR A 174 7.18 21.36 -8.46
N THR A 175 6.97 21.65 -7.21
CA THR A 175 8.02 21.56 -6.17
C THR A 175 7.73 20.36 -5.31
N TYR A 176 8.71 19.50 -5.09
CA TYR A 176 8.55 18.32 -4.25
C TYR A 176 8.33 18.74 -2.79
N PRO A 177 7.21 18.38 -2.14
CA PRO A 177 6.88 18.83 -0.79
C PRO A 177 7.51 17.90 0.25
N GLN A 178 8.84 17.95 0.42
CA GLN A 178 9.61 17.01 1.24
C GLN A 178 9.03 16.85 2.65
N GLU A 179 8.73 17.95 3.34
CA GLU A 179 8.22 17.91 4.71
C GLU A 179 6.86 17.20 4.83
N THR A 180 5.93 17.49 3.90
CA THR A 180 4.61 16.84 3.88
C THR A 180 4.73 15.32 3.67
N VAL A 181 5.59 14.91 2.73
CA VAL A 181 5.82 13.50 2.42
C VAL A 181 6.50 12.80 3.60
N THR A 182 7.53 13.41 4.18
CA THR A 182 8.23 12.84 5.34
C THR A 182 7.28 12.65 6.52
N LYS A 183 6.48 13.67 6.87
CA LYS A 183 5.48 13.55 7.96
C LYS A 183 4.42 12.49 7.70
N ALA A 184 4.01 12.32 6.46
CA ALA A 184 3.07 11.25 6.11
C ALA A 184 3.68 9.86 6.33
N TRP A 185 4.96 9.67 5.97
CA TRP A 185 5.71 8.45 6.25
C TRP A 185 5.95 8.23 7.73
N GLU A 186 6.30 9.26 8.49
CA GLU A 186 6.51 9.18 9.94
C GLU A 186 5.26 8.67 10.65
N ARG A 187 4.07 9.23 10.36
CA ARG A 187 2.80 8.74 10.90
C ARG A 187 2.52 7.29 10.50
N LEU A 188 2.72 6.95 9.22
CA LEU A 188 2.52 5.60 8.73
C LEU A 188 3.41 4.59 9.46
N ILE A 189 4.71 4.87 9.57
CA ILE A 189 5.70 3.99 10.21
C ILE A 189 5.45 3.88 11.71
N GLN A 190 5.05 4.97 12.37
CA GLN A 190 4.69 4.95 13.79
C GLN A 190 3.59 3.93 14.07
N HIS A 191 2.54 3.87 13.22
CA HIS A 191 1.45 2.91 13.37
C HIS A 191 1.76 1.50 12.85
N GLN A 192 2.96 1.26 12.31
CA GLN A 192 3.51 -0.08 12.09
C GLN A 192 4.17 -0.67 13.34
N PHE A 193 4.06 0.02 14.49
CA PHE A 193 4.49 -0.50 15.78
C PHE A 193 3.82 -1.85 16.06
N HIS A 194 4.54 -2.73 16.80
CA HIS A 194 4.20 -4.14 16.93
C HIS A 194 2.85 -4.45 17.62
N ASP A 195 2.17 -3.48 18.21
CA ASP A 195 0.82 -3.62 18.74
C ASP A 195 -0.24 -2.85 17.93
N ASP A 196 0.12 -1.81 17.18
CA ASP A 196 -0.84 -1.01 16.41
C ASP A 196 -1.28 -1.74 15.14
N LEU A 197 -0.37 -1.96 14.19
CA LEU A 197 -0.69 -2.67 12.95
C LEU A 197 -1.18 -4.10 13.21
N PRO A 198 -0.62 -4.88 14.16
CA PRO A 198 -1.14 -6.20 14.51
C PRO A 198 -2.56 -6.18 15.07
N GLY A 199 -3.01 -5.08 15.65
CA GLY A 199 -4.38 -4.96 16.15
C GLY A 199 -4.52 -5.22 17.65
N THR A 200 -3.44 -5.20 18.41
CA THR A 200 -3.37 -5.65 19.80
C THR A 200 -3.32 -4.52 20.83
N SER A 201 -3.19 -3.26 20.38
CA SER A 201 -3.28 -2.05 21.24
C SER A 201 -4.68 -1.81 21.80
N ASN A 202 -4.80 -0.85 22.72
CA ASN A 202 -6.07 -0.39 23.25
C ASN A 202 -6.81 0.55 22.27
N MET A 203 -8.07 0.91 22.57
CA MET A 203 -8.91 1.69 21.66
C MET A 203 -8.43 3.12 21.42
N ASP A 204 -7.78 3.76 22.39
CA ASP A 204 -7.34 5.15 22.26
C ASP A 204 -6.26 5.30 21.18
N ILE A 205 -5.36 4.31 21.11
CA ILE A 205 -4.33 4.24 20.06
C ILE A 205 -4.98 4.15 18.68
N TYR A 206 -6.04 3.33 18.51
CA TYR A 206 -6.72 3.22 17.20
C TYR A 206 -7.46 4.47 16.80
N ASN A 207 -8.09 5.17 17.77
CA ASN A 207 -8.75 6.44 17.48
C ASN A 207 -7.74 7.48 16.95
N THR A 208 -6.56 7.57 17.58
CA THR A 208 -5.47 8.44 17.11
C THR A 208 -4.91 7.96 15.77
N GLY A 209 -4.60 6.67 15.66
CA GLY A 209 -4.00 6.09 14.45
C GLY A 209 -4.89 6.22 13.21
N TRP A 210 -6.19 6.06 13.35
CA TRP A 210 -7.11 6.27 12.23
C TRP A 210 -7.10 7.72 11.75
N ASN A 211 -7.04 8.68 12.67
CA ASN A 211 -6.91 10.09 12.31
C ASN A 211 -5.59 10.37 11.58
N ASP A 212 -4.48 9.82 12.06
CA ASP A 212 -3.16 9.96 11.44
C ASP A 212 -3.09 9.36 10.04
N TYR A 213 -3.67 8.16 9.83
CA TYR A 213 -3.80 7.58 8.50
C TYR A 213 -4.63 8.46 7.57
N HIS A 214 -5.78 8.96 8.03
CA HIS A 214 -6.63 9.85 7.22
C HIS A 214 -5.93 11.17 6.90
N THR A 215 -5.22 11.76 7.85
CA THR A 215 -4.41 12.96 7.62
C THR A 215 -3.36 12.71 6.53
N SER A 216 -2.62 11.60 6.62
CA SER A 216 -1.61 11.22 5.63
C SER A 216 -2.24 10.98 4.25
N LEU A 217 -3.38 10.27 4.19
CA LEU A 217 -4.10 10.03 2.94
C LEU A 217 -4.57 11.34 2.28
N VAL A 218 -5.15 12.26 3.04
CA VAL A 218 -5.64 13.55 2.50
C VAL A 218 -4.48 14.39 1.99
N GLN A 219 -3.38 14.48 2.74
CA GLN A 219 -2.20 15.25 2.35
C GLN A 219 -1.54 14.65 1.10
N LEU A 220 -1.25 13.35 1.09
CA LEU A 220 -0.66 12.68 -0.06
C LEU A 220 -1.55 12.74 -1.31
N GLN A 221 -2.88 12.58 -1.15
CA GLN A 221 -3.83 12.71 -2.26
C GLN A 221 -3.85 14.12 -2.83
N GLY A 222 -3.75 15.13 -1.99
CA GLY A 222 -3.67 16.54 -2.41
C GLY A 222 -2.42 16.80 -3.24
N GLU A 223 -1.25 16.37 -2.76
CA GLU A 223 0.03 16.52 -3.45
C GLU A 223 0.08 15.71 -4.75
N TYR A 224 -0.39 14.48 -4.73
CA TYR A 224 -0.50 13.63 -5.93
C TYR A 224 -1.37 14.29 -7.02
N THR A 225 -2.57 14.74 -6.64
CA THR A 225 -3.49 15.40 -7.57
C THR A 225 -2.91 16.70 -8.11
N GLY A 226 -2.23 17.47 -7.28
CA GLY A 226 -1.51 18.68 -7.67
C GLY A 226 -0.41 18.41 -8.70
N ALA A 227 0.41 17.40 -8.46
CA ALA A 227 1.48 16.99 -9.36
C ALA A 227 0.95 16.48 -10.71
N VAL A 228 -0.08 15.61 -10.70
CA VAL A 228 -0.75 15.15 -11.93
C VAL A 228 -1.33 16.34 -12.71
N GLY A 229 -1.97 17.28 -12.02
CA GLY A 229 -2.51 18.49 -12.65
C GLY A 229 -1.43 19.35 -13.31
N ALA A 230 -0.28 19.51 -12.65
CA ALA A 230 0.87 20.23 -13.20
C ALA A 230 1.45 19.54 -14.46
N ILE A 231 1.59 18.22 -14.44
CA ILE A 231 2.04 17.43 -15.59
C ILE A 231 1.00 17.50 -16.71
N ALA A 232 -0.29 17.35 -16.41
CA ALA A 232 -1.39 17.42 -17.38
C ALA A 232 -1.42 18.76 -18.13
N ASN A 233 -1.02 19.84 -17.48
CA ASN A 233 -0.89 21.16 -18.13
C ASN A 233 0.22 21.22 -19.20
N GLN A 234 1.15 20.26 -19.20
CA GLN A 234 2.22 20.16 -20.19
C GLN A 234 1.90 19.19 -21.33
N LEU A 235 0.83 18.40 -21.21
CA LEU A 235 0.44 17.44 -22.25
C LEU A 235 -0.23 18.15 -23.44
N ASP A 236 -0.07 17.59 -24.64
CA ASP A 236 -0.78 18.07 -25.85
C ASP A 236 -2.25 17.67 -25.80
N THR A 237 -3.09 18.62 -25.40
CA THR A 237 -4.54 18.51 -25.33
C THR A 237 -5.26 19.41 -26.33
N GLN A 238 -4.54 20.08 -27.26
CA GLN A 238 -5.13 21.06 -28.19
C GLN A 238 -6.11 20.44 -29.20
N TRP A 239 -5.95 19.15 -29.47
CA TRP A 239 -6.79 18.38 -30.40
C TRP A 239 -8.11 17.90 -29.76
N VAL A 240 -8.23 18.00 -28.45
CA VAL A 240 -9.42 17.59 -27.69
C VAL A 240 -10.58 18.53 -28.00
N THR A 241 -11.74 17.97 -28.27
CA THR A 241 -12.91 18.71 -28.74
C THR A 241 -13.90 19.08 -27.64
N ASP A 242 -14.10 18.23 -26.61
CA ASP A 242 -15.03 18.50 -25.52
C ASP A 242 -14.34 18.36 -24.13
N CYS A 243 -13.90 17.18 -23.75
CA CYS A 243 -13.31 16.93 -22.44
C CYS A 243 -11.98 16.16 -22.55
N ALA A 244 -10.90 16.77 -22.08
CA ALA A 244 -9.63 16.07 -21.96
C ALA A 244 -9.63 15.16 -20.74
N LEU A 245 -9.52 13.85 -20.96
CA LEU A 245 -9.32 12.84 -19.92
C LEU A 245 -7.86 12.41 -19.94
N ILE A 246 -7.19 12.57 -18.80
CA ILE A 246 -5.81 12.11 -18.62
C ILE A 246 -5.85 10.79 -17.87
N VAL A 247 -5.30 9.74 -18.45
CA VAL A 247 -5.12 8.46 -17.77
C VAL A 247 -3.68 8.31 -17.34
N HIS A 248 -3.46 8.07 -16.05
CA HIS A 248 -2.14 7.89 -15.43
C HIS A 248 -1.89 6.44 -15.07
N ASN A 249 -0.72 5.93 -15.48
CA ASN A 249 -0.16 4.66 -15.10
C ASN A 249 1.04 4.87 -14.15
N PRO A 250 0.94 4.51 -12.86
CA PRO A 250 2.05 4.71 -11.91
C PRO A 250 3.15 3.64 -11.98
N LEU A 251 3.00 2.59 -12.82
CA LEU A 251 3.95 1.47 -12.88
C LEU A 251 4.95 1.61 -14.03
N PRO A 252 6.18 1.07 -13.89
CA PRO A 252 7.28 1.25 -14.86
C PRO A 252 7.17 0.35 -16.10
N PHE A 253 5.99 -0.20 -16.39
CA PHE A 253 5.67 -0.97 -17.59
C PHE A 253 4.33 -0.54 -18.18
N ALA A 254 4.17 -0.74 -19.51
CA ALA A 254 2.92 -0.40 -20.20
C ALA A 254 1.79 -1.36 -19.81
N ARG A 255 0.55 -0.84 -19.69
CA ARG A 255 -0.62 -1.63 -19.33
C ARG A 255 -1.83 -1.30 -20.20
N THR A 256 -2.65 -2.32 -20.46
CA THR A 256 -3.96 -2.18 -21.10
C THR A 256 -5.04 -2.66 -20.12
N GLU A 257 -5.75 -1.71 -19.52
CA GLU A 257 -6.76 -1.98 -18.48
C GLU A 257 -7.96 -1.05 -18.64
N SER A 258 -9.08 -1.44 -18.08
CA SER A 258 -10.24 -0.56 -17.93
C SER A 258 -9.99 0.43 -16.78
N VAL A 259 -10.23 1.70 -17.02
CA VAL A 259 -10.17 2.75 -16.01
C VAL A 259 -11.53 3.42 -15.87
N GLU A 260 -11.97 3.60 -14.63
CA GLU A 260 -13.17 4.37 -14.33
C GLU A 260 -12.84 5.86 -14.19
N ALA A 261 -13.74 6.70 -14.69
CA ALA A 261 -13.57 8.14 -14.66
C ALA A 261 -14.90 8.87 -14.40
N HIS A 262 -14.80 9.97 -13.66
CA HIS A 262 -15.89 10.94 -13.53
C HIS A 262 -15.57 12.15 -14.41
N VAL A 263 -16.41 12.37 -15.42
CA VAL A 263 -16.24 13.48 -16.37
C VAL A 263 -17.50 14.34 -16.45
N ARG A 264 -17.30 15.63 -16.66
CA ARG A 264 -18.38 16.57 -16.94
C ARG A 264 -18.19 17.15 -18.34
N LEU A 265 -19.14 16.85 -19.23
CA LEU A 265 -19.10 17.29 -20.63
C LEU A 265 -19.78 18.65 -20.80
N ASN A 266 -19.36 19.40 -21.82
CA ASN A 266 -19.99 20.66 -22.20
C ASN A 266 -21.34 20.44 -22.87
N HIS A 267 -21.50 19.33 -23.59
CA HIS A 267 -22.67 18.96 -24.36
C HIS A 267 -23.52 17.88 -23.70
N ASN A 268 -24.81 17.86 -24.01
CA ASN A 268 -25.70 16.79 -23.56
C ASN A 268 -25.65 15.61 -24.53
N GLY A 269 -25.67 14.40 -24.02
CA GLY A 269 -25.78 13.16 -24.76
C GLY A 269 -26.31 12.05 -23.85
N LYS A 270 -26.86 10.98 -24.39
CA LYS A 270 -27.24 9.79 -23.59
C LYS A 270 -26.03 8.94 -23.28
N TYR A 271 -25.06 8.91 -24.19
CA TYR A 271 -23.85 8.13 -24.18
C TYR A 271 -22.64 9.05 -24.36
N LEU A 272 -21.46 8.47 -24.40
CA LEU A 272 -20.21 9.16 -24.69
C LEU A 272 -19.38 8.35 -25.72
N ARG A 273 -18.44 9.02 -26.35
CA ARG A 273 -17.36 8.45 -27.15
C ARG A 273 -16.04 8.85 -26.55
N VAL A 274 -15.08 7.96 -26.62
CA VAL A 274 -13.70 8.21 -26.20
C VAL A 274 -12.78 7.98 -27.38
N LEU A 275 -12.03 9.00 -27.76
CA LEU A 275 -11.14 8.97 -28.91
C LEU A 275 -9.68 9.12 -28.44
N ASP A 276 -8.77 8.40 -29.10
CA ASP A 276 -7.34 8.66 -29.00
C ASP A 276 -6.90 9.82 -29.91
N ARG A 277 -5.61 10.16 -29.90
CA ARG A 277 -5.02 11.23 -30.70
C ARG A 277 -5.21 11.03 -32.21
N ASP A 278 -5.25 9.79 -32.65
CA ASP A 278 -5.35 9.41 -34.07
C ASP A 278 -6.83 9.32 -34.55
N GLY A 279 -7.76 9.59 -33.64
CA GLY A 279 -9.20 9.56 -33.90
C GLY A 279 -9.83 8.16 -33.79
N ASN A 280 -9.08 7.16 -33.28
CA ASN A 280 -9.64 5.83 -33.05
C ASN A 280 -10.54 5.87 -31.81
N GLU A 281 -11.72 5.27 -31.93
CA GLU A 281 -12.63 5.14 -30.80
C GLU A 281 -12.25 3.96 -29.90
N LEU A 282 -12.11 4.23 -28.60
CA LEU A 282 -11.78 3.21 -27.61
C LEU A 282 -13.02 2.55 -27.01
N PRO A 283 -12.96 1.26 -26.64
CA PRO A 283 -14.03 0.60 -25.92
C PRO A 283 -14.39 1.37 -24.65
N SER A 284 -15.61 1.87 -24.57
CA SER A 284 -16.06 2.70 -23.45
C SER A 284 -17.54 2.51 -23.14
N GLN A 285 -17.92 2.79 -21.89
CA GLN A 285 -19.30 2.67 -21.43
C GLN A 285 -19.66 3.71 -20.38
N VAL A 286 -20.94 4.04 -20.30
CA VAL A 286 -21.52 4.84 -19.23
C VAL A 286 -21.98 3.91 -18.10
N ILE A 287 -21.41 4.11 -16.91
CA ILE A 287 -21.82 3.41 -15.67
C ILE A 287 -23.03 4.14 -15.06
N ARG A 288 -22.92 5.44 -14.89
CA ARG A 288 -23.97 6.30 -14.34
C ARG A 288 -23.92 7.67 -14.99
N LYS A 289 -25.07 8.33 -15.11
CA LYS A 289 -25.18 9.68 -15.65
C LYS A 289 -26.07 10.55 -14.79
N GLU A 290 -25.61 11.77 -14.51
CA GLU A 290 -26.35 12.81 -13.81
C GLU A 290 -26.19 14.14 -14.56
N GLY A 291 -27.24 14.55 -15.30
CA GLY A 291 -27.15 15.75 -16.13
C GLY A 291 -26.04 15.64 -17.17
N LYS A 292 -25.02 16.49 -17.09
CA LYS A 292 -23.83 16.51 -17.93
C LYS A 292 -22.63 15.75 -17.31
N ALA A 293 -22.78 15.24 -16.10
CA ALA A 293 -21.78 14.42 -15.43
C ALA A 293 -21.98 12.95 -15.78
N PHE A 294 -20.88 12.26 -16.09
CA PHE A 294 -20.84 10.85 -16.42
C PHE A 294 -19.82 10.16 -15.51
N HIS A 295 -20.25 9.07 -14.88
CA HIS A 295 -19.36 8.02 -14.40
C HIS A 295 -19.25 7.00 -15.54
N MET A 296 -18.03 6.75 -15.99
CA MET A 296 -17.75 5.94 -17.18
C MET A 296 -16.59 4.99 -16.97
N ALA A 297 -16.45 3.99 -17.80
CA ALA A 297 -15.27 3.17 -17.94
C ALA A 297 -14.75 3.22 -19.39
N VAL A 298 -13.43 3.17 -19.55
CA VAL A 298 -12.74 3.11 -20.84
C VAL A 298 -11.57 2.14 -20.77
N LEU A 299 -11.40 1.31 -21.80
CA LEU A 299 -10.22 0.46 -21.97
C LEU A 299 -9.11 1.29 -22.61
N ALA A 300 -7.99 1.48 -21.88
CA ALA A 300 -6.89 2.31 -22.34
C ALA A 300 -5.55 1.58 -22.21
N THR A 301 -4.66 1.78 -23.18
CA THR A 301 -3.24 1.35 -23.12
C THR A 301 -2.39 2.55 -22.75
N VAL A 302 -1.78 2.50 -21.56
CA VAL A 302 -1.03 3.62 -20.99
C VAL A 302 0.45 3.26 -20.86
N PRO A 303 1.37 4.14 -21.32
CA PRO A 303 2.80 3.88 -21.28
C PRO A 303 3.36 3.76 -19.86
N PRO A 304 4.60 3.26 -19.70
CA PRO A 304 5.26 3.09 -18.40
C PRO A 304 5.37 4.41 -17.63
N MET A 305 5.04 4.42 -16.34
CA MET A 305 4.98 5.62 -15.47
C MET A 305 4.43 6.82 -16.25
N GLY A 306 3.31 6.59 -16.95
CA GLY A 306 2.94 7.40 -18.09
C GLY A 306 1.58 8.03 -17.98
N TYR A 307 1.34 8.91 -18.95
CA TYR A 307 0.13 9.68 -19.12
C TYR A 307 -0.39 9.52 -20.53
N LEU A 308 -1.68 9.33 -20.68
CA LEU A 308 -2.38 9.25 -21.95
C LEU A 308 -3.52 10.27 -21.98
N VAL A 309 -3.57 11.09 -23.03
CA VAL A 309 -4.66 12.03 -23.29
C VAL A 309 -5.72 11.36 -24.16
N LEU A 310 -6.96 11.45 -23.73
CA LEU A 310 -8.14 11.00 -24.47
C LEU A 310 -9.15 12.14 -24.62
N ASP A 311 -9.86 12.18 -25.75
CA ASP A 311 -10.98 13.10 -25.97
C ASP A 311 -12.31 12.40 -25.64
N VAL A 312 -13.02 12.89 -24.65
CA VAL A 312 -14.33 12.37 -24.27
C VAL A 312 -15.42 13.32 -24.73
N THR A 313 -16.31 12.84 -25.59
CA THR A 313 -17.38 13.63 -26.19
C THR A 313 -18.75 13.03 -25.94
N ALA A 314 -19.79 13.86 -25.89
CA ALA A 314 -21.16 13.40 -25.79
C ALA A 314 -21.62 12.68 -27.05
N ALA A 315 -22.40 11.59 -26.90
CA ALA A 315 -22.93 10.79 -28.01
C ALA A 315 -24.41 10.43 -27.80
N ASN A 316 -25.10 10.12 -28.91
CA ASN A 316 -26.50 9.69 -28.91
C ASN A 316 -26.64 8.16 -29.05
N ALA A 317 -25.57 7.45 -29.37
CA ALA A 317 -25.50 6.00 -29.49
C ALA A 317 -24.41 5.44 -28.57
N PRO A 318 -24.55 4.20 -28.09
CA PRO A 318 -23.50 3.55 -27.33
C PRO A 318 -22.24 3.34 -28.18
N CYS A 319 -21.10 3.13 -27.49
CA CYS A 319 -19.83 2.82 -28.17
C CYS A 319 -19.98 1.62 -29.10
N PRO A 320 -19.62 1.72 -30.40
CA PRO A 320 -19.73 0.65 -31.35
C PRO A 320 -18.57 -0.37 -31.29
N VAL A 321 -17.49 -0.02 -30.58
CA VAL A 321 -16.28 -0.86 -30.51
C VAL A 321 -16.60 -2.11 -29.68
N LYS A 322 -16.38 -3.27 -30.29
CA LYS A 322 -16.59 -4.57 -29.65
C LYS A 322 -15.29 -5.09 -29.06
N THR A 323 -15.40 -5.81 -27.95
CA THR A 323 -14.31 -6.56 -27.34
C THR A 323 -14.72 -8.03 -27.18
N ASP A 324 -13.84 -8.87 -26.68
CA ASP A 324 -14.14 -10.25 -26.33
C ASP A 324 -14.96 -10.38 -25.03
N LEU A 325 -15.28 -9.25 -24.39
CA LEU A 325 -16.02 -9.23 -23.14
C LEU A 325 -17.48 -9.63 -23.37
N ARG A 326 -17.93 -10.62 -22.62
CA ARG A 326 -19.31 -11.11 -22.62
C ARG A 326 -19.77 -11.24 -21.18
N CYS A 327 -21.05 -11.02 -20.94
CA CYS A 327 -21.65 -11.13 -19.63
C CYS A 327 -23.10 -11.61 -19.73
N GLY A 328 -23.54 -12.17 -18.64
CA GLY A 328 -24.93 -12.58 -18.38
C GLY A 328 -25.18 -12.51 -16.88
N GLU A 329 -26.37 -12.88 -16.44
CA GLU A 329 -26.76 -12.80 -15.02
C GLU A 329 -25.83 -13.60 -14.09
N HIS A 330 -25.22 -14.69 -14.60
CA HIS A 330 -24.36 -15.60 -13.83
C HIS A 330 -23.03 -15.88 -14.54
N MET A 331 -22.65 -15.10 -15.54
CA MET A 331 -21.48 -15.39 -16.37
C MET A 331 -20.72 -14.11 -16.72
N LEU A 332 -19.40 -14.16 -16.56
CA LEU A 332 -18.45 -13.18 -17.13
C LEU A 332 -17.43 -13.90 -17.98
N GLU A 333 -17.05 -13.29 -19.11
CA GLU A 333 -16.08 -13.86 -20.02
C GLU A 333 -15.31 -12.75 -20.73
N ASN A 334 -13.98 -12.90 -20.83
CA ASN A 334 -13.11 -12.09 -21.67
C ASN A 334 -12.18 -12.98 -22.51
N ARG A 335 -11.11 -12.41 -23.08
CA ARG A 335 -10.16 -13.20 -23.90
C ARG A 335 -9.48 -14.33 -23.10
N LYS A 336 -9.21 -14.12 -21.79
CA LYS A 336 -8.48 -15.08 -20.95
C LYS A 336 -9.43 -15.98 -20.16
N TYR A 337 -10.45 -15.45 -19.54
CA TYR A 337 -11.29 -16.17 -18.60
C TYR A 337 -12.72 -16.34 -19.07
N ARG A 338 -13.31 -17.47 -18.66
CA ARG A 338 -14.74 -17.65 -18.55
C ARG A 338 -15.08 -18.12 -17.15
N LEU A 339 -15.89 -17.35 -16.42
CA LEU A 339 -16.36 -17.70 -15.08
C LEU A 339 -17.88 -17.83 -15.03
N LEU A 340 -18.35 -18.77 -14.20
CA LEU A 340 -19.78 -18.97 -13.94
C LEU A 340 -20.04 -18.96 -12.43
N LEU A 341 -21.15 -18.31 -12.07
CA LEU A 341 -21.67 -18.31 -10.70
C LEU A 341 -22.72 -19.43 -10.55
N ASN A 342 -22.69 -20.10 -9.39
CA ASN A 342 -23.72 -21.09 -9.06
C ASN A 342 -24.96 -20.42 -8.44
N LYS A 343 -25.97 -21.23 -8.13
CA LYS A 343 -27.20 -20.77 -7.49
C LYS A 343 -27.03 -20.15 -6.10
N ASN A 344 -25.89 -20.34 -5.47
CA ASN A 344 -25.54 -19.74 -4.17
C ASN A 344 -24.73 -18.43 -4.31
N GLY A 345 -24.42 -18.02 -5.55
CA GLY A 345 -23.62 -16.83 -5.83
C GLY A 345 -22.11 -17.02 -5.70
N ASP A 346 -21.63 -18.27 -5.60
CA ASP A 346 -20.21 -18.57 -5.55
C ASP A 346 -19.64 -18.66 -6.96
N ILE A 347 -18.38 -18.29 -7.16
CA ILE A 347 -17.64 -18.57 -8.41
C ILE A 347 -17.41 -20.08 -8.45
N ALA A 348 -18.20 -20.79 -9.25
CA ALA A 348 -18.23 -22.26 -9.26
C ALA A 348 -17.45 -22.87 -10.43
N PHE A 349 -17.21 -22.08 -11.46
CA PHE A 349 -16.47 -22.50 -12.64
C PHE A 349 -15.57 -21.34 -13.08
N LEU A 350 -14.32 -21.64 -13.32
CA LEU A 350 -13.34 -20.71 -13.84
C LEU A 350 -12.44 -21.44 -14.84
N TYR A 351 -12.62 -21.12 -16.11
CA TYR A 351 -11.84 -21.68 -17.20
C TYR A 351 -10.85 -20.64 -17.72
N ASP A 352 -9.58 -20.97 -17.71
CA ASP A 352 -8.53 -20.19 -18.37
C ASP A 352 -8.36 -20.69 -19.81
N LYS A 353 -8.66 -19.82 -20.78
CA LYS A 353 -8.61 -20.14 -22.21
C LYS A 353 -7.17 -20.23 -22.74
N GLU A 354 -6.23 -19.51 -22.12
CA GLU A 354 -4.81 -19.54 -22.48
C GLU A 354 -4.16 -20.85 -22.01
N LEU A 355 -4.53 -21.31 -20.81
CA LEU A 355 -4.10 -22.60 -20.28
C LEU A 355 -4.94 -23.78 -20.82
N GLY A 356 -6.09 -23.52 -21.39
CA GLY A 356 -7.00 -24.55 -21.93
C GLY A 356 -7.61 -25.44 -20.86
N ARG A 357 -7.81 -24.95 -19.62
CA ARG A 357 -8.24 -25.78 -18.48
C ARG A 357 -9.16 -25.10 -17.47
N GLN A 358 -9.88 -25.92 -16.74
CA GLN A 358 -10.60 -25.52 -15.52
C GLN A 358 -9.61 -25.25 -14.40
N ILE A 359 -9.80 -24.16 -13.65
CA ILE A 359 -8.90 -23.72 -12.58
C ILE A 359 -9.39 -24.15 -11.20
N LEU A 360 -10.72 -24.18 -10.99
CA LEU A 360 -11.30 -24.51 -9.69
C LEU A 360 -11.64 -25.99 -9.56
N GLU A 361 -11.26 -26.61 -8.47
CA GLU A 361 -11.72 -27.93 -8.07
C GLU A 361 -13.15 -27.89 -7.52
N ARG A 362 -13.43 -26.88 -6.71
CA ARG A 362 -14.74 -26.61 -6.04
C ARG A 362 -15.04 -25.12 -6.09
N PRO A 363 -16.29 -24.69 -5.79
CA PRO A 363 -16.60 -23.26 -5.77
C PRO A 363 -15.80 -22.46 -4.74
N ILE A 364 -15.39 -21.24 -5.10
CA ILE A 364 -14.84 -20.25 -4.16
C ILE A 364 -15.95 -19.79 -3.23
N LYS A 365 -15.74 -19.85 -1.90
CA LYS A 365 -16.75 -19.55 -0.91
C LYS A 365 -16.26 -18.58 0.15
N LEU A 366 -17.20 -17.80 0.69
CA LEU A 366 -17.00 -17.10 1.96
C LEU A 366 -17.49 -18.00 3.10
N ALA A 367 -16.57 -18.39 3.96
CA ALA A 367 -16.76 -19.34 5.04
C ALA A 367 -16.60 -18.69 6.41
N VAL A 368 -17.44 -19.04 7.36
CA VAL A 368 -17.34 -18.57 8.74
C VAL A 368 -16.92 -19.72 9.66
N LEU A 369 -15.83 -19.51 10.37
CA LEU A 369 -15.30 -20.42 11.36
C LEU A 369 -15.56 -19.86 12.77
N HIS A 370 -15.68 -20.72 13.76
CA HIS A 370 -15.76 -20.30 15.15
C HIS A 370 -14.39 -19.86 15.67
N ASP A 371 -14.42 -18.84 16.53
CA ASP A 371 -13.38 -18.57 17.49
C ASP A 371 -13.96 -19.00 18.85
N THR A 372 -13.50 -20.14 19.38
CA THR A 372 -14.12 -20.73 20.58
C THR A 372 -13.65 -20.10 21.88
N GLY A 373 -12.60 -19.26 21.84
CA GLY A 373 -12.09 -18.53 22.98
C GLY A 373 -11.19 -19.35 23.90
N GLU A 374 -11.10 -18.97 25.17
CA GLU A 374 -10.20 -19.53 26.19
C GLU A 374 -8.71 -19.26 25.89
N LEU A 375 -8.42 -18.14 25.21
CA LEU A 375 -7.08 -17.63 24.99
C LEU A 375 -6.79 -16.51 26.01
N ASN A 376 -5.56 -16.49 26.52
CA ASN A 376 -5.13 -15.40 27.41
C ASN A 376 -4.96 -14.09 26.62
N TYR A 377 -4.63 -14.19 25.34
CA TYR A 377 -4.33 -13.06 24.47
C TYR A 377 -5.11 -13.16 23.14
N PRO A 378 -6.45 -12.93 23.17
CA PRO A 378 -7.33 -13.24 22.04
C PRO A 378 -7.01 -12.54 20.72
N ALA A 379 -6.42 -11.34 20.77
CA ALA A 379 -6.04 -10.61 19.55
C ALA A 379 -4.69 -11.04 18.98
N TRP A 380 -3.79 -11.54 19.82
CA TRP A 380 -2.48 -12.05 19.41
C TRP A 380 -2.55 -13.49 18.89
N GLU A 381 -3.52 -14.27 19.36
CA GLU A 381 -3.54 -15.72 19.23
C GLU A 381 -4.72 -16.19 18.40
N MET A 382 -4.53 -17.28 17.68
CA MET A 382 -5.57 -18.05 17.01
C MET A 382 -5.36 -19.53 17.35
N ARG A 383 -6.43 -20.27 17.54
CA ARG A 383 -6.33 -21.71 17.85
C ARG A 383 -6.31 -22.51 16.57
N LYS A 384 -5.27 -23.34 16.39
CA LYS A 384 -5.23 -24.32 15.30
C LYS A 384 -6.49 -25.17 15.26
N ALA A 385 -6.92 -25.63 16.45
CA ALA A 385 -8.14 -26.43 16.58
C ALA A 385 -9.43 -25.75 16.06
N ASP A 386 -9.48 -24.40 16.00
CA ASP A 386 -10.60 -23.67 15.39
C ASP A 386 -10.42 -23.52 13.89
N ILE A 387 -9.17 -23.35 13.41
CA ILE A 387 -8.80 -23.31 12.00
C ILE A 387 -9.07 -24.65 11.29
N ASP A 388 -8.83 -25.77 11.97
CA ASP A 388 -9.03 -27.13 11.44
C ASP A 388 -10.50 -27.56 11.40
N LYS A 389 -11.39 -26.89 12.12
CA LYS A 389 -12.82 -27.21 12.09
C LYS A 389 -13.43 -26.82 10.75
N ALA A 390 -14.40 -27.63 10.33
CA ALA A 390 -15.24 -27.25 9.21
C ALA A 390 -15.97 -25.94 9.49
N PRO A 391 -16.12 -25.06 8.49
CA PRO A 391 -16.94 -23.86 8.64
C PRO A 391 -18.34 -24.20 9.10
N TYR A 392 -18.87 -23.45 10.04
CA TYR A 392 -20.25 -23.65 10.52
C TYR A 392 -21.28 -22.92 9.66
N LEU A 393 -20.84 -21.99 8.79
CA LEU A 393 -21.71 -21.18 7.97
C LEU A 393 -20.99 -20.77 6.68
N TYR A 394 -21.76 -20.75 5.59
CA TYR A 394 -21.35 -20.16 4.30
C TYR A 394 -22.34 -19.07 3.89
N ALA A 395 -21.86 -18.11 3.09
CA ALA A 395 -22.73 -17.12 2.47
C ALA A 395 -23.79 -17.79 1.60
N ASN A 396 -25.05 -17.36 1.73
CA ASN A 396 -26.18 -17.98 1.07
C ASN A 396 -27.25 -16.95 0.70
N THR A 397 -28.38 -17.43 0.15
CA THR A 397 -29.54 -16.61 -0.22
C THR A 397 -29.15 -15.45 -1.15
N PRO A 398 -28.57 -15.73 -2.34
CA PRO A 398 -28.05 -14.71 -3.21
C PRO A 398 -29.14 -13.91 -3.90
N LYS A 399 -28.86 -12.62 -4.10
CA LYS A 399 -29.53 -11.75 -5.06
C LYS A 399 -28.47 -11.29 -6.05
N PHE A 400 -28.77 -11.52 -7.35
CA PHE A 400 -27.87 -11.14 -8.44
C PHE A 400 -28.32 -9.82 -9.05
N GLU A 401 -27.34 -9.02 -9.47
CA GLU A 401 -27.56 -7.78 -10.21
C GLU A 401 -26.41 -7.60 -11.21
N LEU A 402 -26.74 -7.57 -12.50
CA LEU A 402 -25.77 -7.23 -13.54
C LEU A 402 -25.53 -5.73 -13.50
N LEU A 403 -24.39 -5.28 -12.96
CA LEU A 403 -24.05 -3.88 -12.82
C LEU A 403 -23.53 -3.28 -14.13
N GLU A 404 -22.60 -4.00 -14.78
CA GLU A 404 -21.89 -3.55 -15.96
C GLU A 404 -21.89 -4.61 -17.04
N SER A 405 -22.16 -4.21 -18.29
CA SER A 405 -22.27 -5.11 -19.44
C SER A 405 -21.67 -4.50 -20.72
N GLY A 406 -20.80 -3.51 -20.54
CA GLY A 406 -20.25 -2.75 -21.66
C GLY A 406 -18.97 -3.35 -22.24
N PRO A 407 -18.40 -2.73 -23.29
CA PRO A 407 -17.22 -3.28 -23.94
C PRO A 407 -15.92 -3.12 -23.14
N ALA A 408 -15.87 -2.24 -22.15
CA ALA A 408 -14.68 -2.02 -21.33
C ALA A 408 -14.65 -2.91 -20.09
N LYS A 409 -15.80 -3.01 -19.38
CA LYS A 409 -15.91 -3.71 -18.10
C LYS A 409 -17.24 -4.45 -18.02
N ALA A 410 -17.21 -5.64 -17.42
CA ALA A 410 -18.40 -6.39 -17.01
C ALA A 410 -18.35 -6.67 -15.51
N ALA A 411 -19.48 -6.55 -14.81
CA ALA A 411 -19.55 -6.75 -13.38
C ALA A 411 -20.90 -7.28 -12.94
N ILE A 412 -20.86 -8.26 -12.03
CA ILE A 412 -22.03 -8.82 -11.36
C ILE A 412 -21.90 -8.54 -9.87
N LYS A 413 -22.96 -7.96 -9.30
CA LYS A 413 -23.10 -7.83 -7.84
C LYS A 413 -23.90 -9.01 -7.31
N VAL A 414 -23.38 -9.62 -6.25
CA VAL A 414 -24.03 -10.71 -5.51
C VAL A 414 -24.20 -10.27 -4.07
N SER A 415 -25.44 -10.02 -3.65
CA SER A 415 -25.77 -9.70 -2.27
C SER A 415 -26.25 -10.94 -1.56
N ARG A 416 -25.65 -11.29 -0.40
CA ARG A 416 -25.91 -12.55 0.30
C ARG A 416 -26.07 -12.35 1.80
N GLN A 417 -26.79 -13.27 2.42
CA GLN A 417 -26.85 -13.39 3.87
C GLN A 417 -25.68 -14.26 4.38
N LEU A 418 -25.11 -13.89 5.50
CA LEU A 418 -24.01 -14.59 6.18
C LEU A 418 -24.33 -14.69 7.68
N GLY A 419 -25.31 -15.53 8.03
CA GLY A 419 -25.90 -15.57 9.37
C GLY A 419 -26.56 -14.25 9.74
N VAL A 420 -26.07 -13.59 10.79
CA VAL A 420 -26.51 -12.25 11.22
C VAL A 420 -25.84 -11.12 10.44
N SER A 421 -24.82 -11.45 9.67
CA SER A 421 -24.05 -10.53 8.83
C SER A 421 -24.58 -10.50 7.39
N LYS A 422 -24.22 -9.47 6.64
CA LYS A 422 -24.53 -9.35 5.22
C LYS A 422 -23.27 -9.11 4.41
N VAL A 423 -23.23 -9.64 3.20
CA VAL A 423 -22.12 -9.42 2.28
C VAL A 423 -22.63 -9.06 0.89
N GLU A 424 -22.00 -8.06 0.30
CA GLU A 424 -22.11 -7.71 -1.10
C GLU A 424 -20.76 -7.93 -1.77
N GLN A 425 -20.76 -8.71 -2.85
CA GLN A 425 -19.57 -8.94 -3.67
C GLN A 425 -19.82 -8.37 -5.06
N VAL A 426 -18.89 -7.55 -5.54
CA VAL A 426 -18.85 -7.13 -6.95
C VAL A 426 -17.72 -7.91 -7.61
N ILE A 427 -18.13 -8.86 -8.47
CA ILE A 427 -17.23 -9.69 -9.26
C ILE A 427 -17.10 -9.02 -10.62
N SER A 428 -15.90 -8.63 -11.00
CA SER A 428 -15.69 -7.89 -12.25
C SER A 428 -14.56 -8.49 -13.10
N LEU A 429 -14.70 -8.27 -14.39
CA LEU A 429 -13.75 -8.68 -15.40
C LEU A 429 -13.68 -7.60 -16.47
N ASP A 430 -12.48 -7.07 -16.72
CA ASP A 430 -12.23 -6.08 -17.75
C ASP A 430 -11.84 -6.74 -19.07
N ALA A 431 -12.08 -6.06 -20.18
CA ALA A 431 -11.78 -6.62 -21.51
C ALA A 431 -10.29 -6.95 -21.67
N GLY A 432 -9.40 -6.09 -21.17
CA GLY A 432 -7.94 -6.26 -21.26
C GLY A 432 -7.30 -7.00 -20.09
N SER A 433 -8.04 -7.29 -19.02
CA SER A 433 -7.45 -7.80 -17.77
C SER A 433 -7.14 -9.29 -17.83
N SER A 434 -6.02 -9.66 -17.22
CA SER A 434 -5.65 -11.04 -16.88
C SER A 434 -5.97 -11.40 -15.41
N CYS A 435 -6.66 -10.53 -14.67
CA CYS A 435 -7.04 -10.73 -13.28
C CYS A 435 -8.54 -10.57 -13.10
N ILE A 436 -9.17 -11.51 -12.40
CA ILE A 436 -10.55 -11.39 -11.93
C ILE A 436 -10.52 -10.61 -10.61
N ARG A 437 -11.29 -9.54 -10.50
CA ARG A 437 -11.37 -8.73 -9.30
C ARG A 437 -12.68 -9.01 -8.55
N VAL A 438 -12.58 -9.19 -7.24
CA VAL A 438 -13.73 -9.35 -6.35
C VAL A 438 -13.62 -8.32 -5.22
N GLU A 439 -14.51 -7.37 -5.22
CA GLU A 439 -14.66 -6.38 -4.17
C GLU A 439 -15.75 -6.81 -3.19
N ASN A 440 -15.46 -6.71 -1.90
CA ASN A 440 -16.36 -7.15 -0.84
C ASN A 440 -16.73 -5.97 0.04
N ALA A 441 -18.03 -5.82 0.30
CA ALA A 441 -18.58 -4.95 1.33
C ALA A 441 -19.34 -5.83 2.33
N VAL A 442 -18.93 -5.85 3.58
CA VAL A 442 -19.46 -6.74 4.61
C VAL A 442 -19.99 -5.92 5.79
N ASP A 443 -21.28 -6.03 6.10
CA ASP A 443 -21.83 -5.62 7.39
C ASP A 443 -21.63 -6.78 8.37
N TRP A 444 -20.46 -6.80 9.01
CA TRP A 444 -20.04 -7.89 9.88
C TRP A 444 -20.62 -7.73 11.30
N ARG A 445 -21.37 -8.73 11.75
CA ARG A 445 -22.04 -8.74 13.06
C ARG A 445 -21.79 -10.03 13.83
N SER A 446 -21.01 -10.95 13.26
CA SER A 446 -20.74 -12.25 13.86
C SER A 446 -19.63 -12.12 14.90
N ARG A 447 -19.96 -12.36 16.16
CA ARG A 447 -19.00 -12.39 17.26
C ARG A 447 -18.36 -13.77 17.35
N ARG A 448 -17.18 -13.85 17.97
CA ARG A 448 -16.45 -15.11 18.20
C ARG A 448 -16.30 -15.90 16.90
N SER A 449 -15.88 -15.22 15.85
CA SER A 449 -15.90 -15.79 14.49
C SER A 449 -14.81 -15.20 13.61
N MET A 450 -14.39 -16.02 12.66
CA MET A 450 -13.48 -15.65 11.58
C MET A 450 -14.19 -15.79 10.24
N LEU A 451 -14.05 -14.79 9.36
CA LEU A 451 -14.48 -14.86 7.96
C LEU A 451 -13.28 -15.19 7.10
N LYS A 452 -13.33 -16.30 6.37
CA LYS A 452 -12.32 -16.71 5.40
C LYS A 452 -12.90 -16.79 3.99
N ALA A 453 -12.10 -16.40 3.00
CA ALA A 453 -12.36 -16.75 1.61
C ALA A 453 -11.57 -18.01 1.26
N GLU A 454 -12.26 -19.05 0.78
CA GLU A 454 -11.69 -20.35 0.41
C GLU A 454 -11.51 -20.42 -1.10
N PHE A 455 -10.30 -20.74 -1.55
CA PHE A 455 -9.90 -20.85 -2.96
C PHE A 455 -9.43 -22.28 -3.27
N PRO A 456 -10.33 -23.19 -3.61
CA PRO A 456 -9.98 -24.57 -3.94
C PRO A 456 -9.63 -24.70 -5.41
N PHE A 457 -8.37 -24.96 -5.73
CA PHE A 457 -7.84 -25.05 -7.09
C PHE A 457 -7.62 -26.48 -7.56
N VAL A 458 -7.61 -26.70 -8.88
CA VAL A 458 -7.17 -27.96 -9.49
C VAL A 458 -5.67 -28.16 -9.33
N ALA A 459 -4.89 -27.06 -9.28
CA ALA A 459 -3.49 -27.11 -8.87
C ALA A 459 -3.37 -27.73 -7.48
N ALA A 460 -2.43 -28.67 -7.33
CA ALA A 460 -2.23 -29.39 -6.07
C ALA A 460 -0.75 -29.43 -5.71
N ALA A 461 -0.43 -29.01 -4.50
CA ALA A 461 0.92 -29.10 -3.96
C ALA A 461 0.89 -29.10 -2.42
N ASN A 462 1.85 -29.79 -1.81
CA ASN A 462 2.05 -29.75 -0.37
C ASN A 462 2.79 -28.46 0.04
N GLY A 463 2.17 -27.31 -0.17
CA GLY A 463 2.69 -26.01 0.13
C GLY A 463 2.24 -24.96 -0.87
N ALA A 464 2.59 -23.71 -0.58
CA ALA A 464 2.32 -22.55 -1.41
C ALA A 464 3.42 -21.51 -1.24
N ASP A 465 3.52 -20.59 -2.18
CA ASP A 465 4.46 -19.48 -2.14
C ASP A 465 3.77 -18.20 -1.67
N TYR A 466 4.45 -17.43 -0.81
CA TYR A 466 3.91 -16.27 -0.14
C TYR A 466 4.81 -15.05 -0.33
N ASP A 467 4.23 -13.94 -0.71
CA ASP A 467 4.91 -12.65 -0.87
C ASP A 467 5.39 -12.10 0.48
N LEU A 468 6.69 -11.82 0.59
CA LEU A 468 7.31 -11.13 1.72
C LEU A 468 7.51 -9.62 1.49
N GLY A 469 7.09 -9.10 0.33
CA GLY A 469 7.35 -7.73 -0.09
C GLY A 469 8.68 -7.58 -0.84
N LEU A 470 9.80 -8.01 -0.27
CA LEU A 470 11.12 -8.01 -0.93
C LEU A 470 11.66 -9.42 -1.19
N GLY A 471 10.80 -10.39 -1.32
CA GLY A 471 11.14 -11.77 -1.60
C GLY A 471 9.91 -12.65 -1.52
N VAL A 472 10.12 -13.94 -1.66
CA VAL A 472 9.07 -14.96 -1.63
C VAL A 472 9.52 -16.10 -0.73
N ILE A 473 8.60 -16.65 0.04
CA ILE A 473 8.86 -17.80 0.89
C ILE A 473 7.87 -18.93 0.57
N HIS A 474 8.39 -20.15 0.52
CA HIS A 474 7.58 -21.35 0.42
C HIS A 474 7.21 -21.87 1.81
N ARG A 475 5.91 -22.16 2.06
CA ARG A 475 5.44 -22.79 3.30
C ARG A 475 4.54 -23.97 2.97
N GLY A 476 4.67 -25.05 3.76
CA GLY A 476 3.85 -26.26 3.62
C GLY A 476 2.39 -26.04 4.04
N ASN A 477 1.61 -27.12 3.89
CA ASN A 477 0.24 -27.18 4.40
C ASN A 477 0.18 -26.95 5.92
N ASN A 478 -1.00 -26.63 6.43
CA ASN A 478 -1.24 -26.42 7.86
C ASN A 478 -0.67 -27.57 8.71
N ASN A 479 0.03 -27.19 9.76
CA ASN A 479 0.56 -28.12 10.76
C ASN A 479 0.55 -27.43 12.14
N GLU A 480 1.05 -28.10 13.18
CA GLU A 480 1.02 -27.56 14.56
C GLU A 480 1.76 -26.24 14.74
N LYS A 481 2.65 -25.89 13.81
CA LYS A 481 3.46 -24.66 13.87
C LYS A 481 3.04 -23.61 12.83
N LEU A 482 2.44 -24.01 11.73
CA LEU A 482 2.07 -23.16 10.60
C LEU A 482 0.61 -23.43 10.25
N TYR A 483 -0.31 -22.58 10.69
CA TYR A 483 -1.76 -22.71 10.47
C TYR A 483 -2.46 -21.37 10.25
N GLU A 484 -1.77 -20.27 10.39
CA GLU A 484 -2.10 -18.93 9.94
C GLU A 484 -0.76 -18.22 9.72
N VAL A 485 -0.48 -17.82 8.49
CA VAL A 485 0.82 -17.28 8.08
C VAL A 485 0.64 -15.96 7.32
N PRO A 486 1.59 -15.02 7.43
CA PRO A 486 1.46 -13.73 6.74
C PRO A 486 1.92 -13.81 5.29
N ALA A 487 1.25 -13.04 4.42
CA ALA A 487 1.78 -12.61 3.14
C ALA A 487 1.42 -11.14 2.89
N GLN A 488 2.23 -10.44 2.09
CA GLN A 488 2.04 -9.02 1.85
C GLN A 488 0.92 -8.76 0.83
N LYS A 489 1.10 -9.11 -0.43
CA LYS A 489 0.16 -8.81 -1.50
C LYS A 489 -0.50 -10.05 -2.09
N TRP A 490 0.15 -11.21 -2.03
CA TRP A 490 -0.34 -12.42 -2.68
C TRP A 490 0.15 -13.71 -2.03
N ALA A 491 -0.60 -14.77 -2.28
CA ALA A 491 -0.19 -16.15 -2.10
C ALA A 491 -0.44 -16.91 -3.40
N ASP A 492 0.42 -17.88 -3.74
CA ASP A 492 0.38 -18.65 -4.96
C ASP A 492 0.35 -20.15 -4.71
N LEU A 493 -0.54 -20.85 -5.38
CA LEU A 493 -0.55 -22.31 -5.43
C LEU A 493 -0.18 -22.78 -6.84
N THR A 494 1.08 -23.10 -7.04
CA THR A 494 1.56 -23.80 -8.23
C THR A 494 1.47 -25.30 -8.03
N GLY A 495 0.92 -26.04 -9.00
CA GLY A 495 0.85 -27.49 -8.96
C GLY A 495 2.25 -28.13 -8.85
N SER A 496 2.35 -29.25 -8.15
CA SER A 496 3.62 -29.98 -7.96
C SER A 496 4.26 -30.49 -9.26
N ASP A 497 3.49 -30.57 -10.35
CA ASP A 497 3.96 -30.84 -11.71
C ASP A 497 4.64 -29.62 -12.37
N GLY A 498 4.46 -28.43 -11.82
CA GLY A 498 5.00 -27.19 -12.35
C GLY A 498 4.32 -26.68 -13.62
N ASP A 499 3.20 -27.28 -14.05
CA ASP A 499 2.52 -26.92 -15.30
C ASP A 499 1.86 -25.55 -15.24
N PHE A 500 1.15 -25.27 -14.14
CA PHE A 500 0.43 -24.03 -13.91
C PHE A 500 0.26 -23.71 -12.44
N GLY A 501 -0.01 -22.47 -12.15
CA GLY A 501 -0.33 -21.98 -10.81
C GLY A 501 -1.48 -20.96 -10.83
N VAL A 502 -1.94 -20.66 -9.62
CA VAL A 502 -2.96 -19.65 -9.37
C VAL A 502 -2.56 -18.79 -8.20
N SER A 503 -2.38 -17.52 -8.48
CA SER A 503 -2.11 -16.51 -7.43
C SER A 503 -3.42 -15.86 -6.98
N VAL A 504 -3.54 -15.65 -5.69
CA VAL A 504 -4.61 -14.85 -5.09
C VAL A 504 -4.00 -13.58 -4.53
N PHE A 505 -4.49 -12.44 -5.00
CA PHE A 505 -4.05 -11.11 -4.56
C PHE A 505 -4.95 -10.61 -3.44
N SER A 506 -4.40 -9.78 -2.55
CA SER A 506 -5.15 -9.09 -1.50
C SER A 506 -4.77 -7.62 -1.43
N ASP A 507 -5.77 -6.75 -1.34
CA ASP A 507 -5.57 -5.31 -1.19
C ASP A 507 -5.22 -4.88 0.24
N SER A 508 -5.61 -5.68 1.26
CA SER A 508 -5.48 -5.25 2.66
C SER A 508 -5.55 -6.39 3.68
N LYS A 509 -5.49 -7.66 3.24
CA LYS A 509 -5.51 -8.82 4.13
C LYS A 509 -4.18 -9.54 4.08
N TYR A 510 -3.72 -10.02 5.22
CA TYR A 510 -2.36 -10.55 5.39
C TYR A 510 -2.31 -11.96 5.94
N GLY A 511 -3.38 -12.45 6.57
CA GLY A 511 -3.44 -13.77 7.18
C GLY A 511 -3.90 -14.82 6.19
N TRP A 512 -3.14 -15.88 6.03
CA TRP A 512 -3.39 -16.98 5.11
C TRP A 512 -3.23 -18.32 5.78
N ASP A 513 -3.93 -19.32 5.29
CA ASP A 513 -3.68 -20.71 5.64
C ASP A 513 -3.96 -21.65 4.47
N LYS A 514 -3.41 -22.86 4.56
CA LYS A 514 -3.48 -23.88 3.53
C LYS A 514 -3.83 -25.23 4.16
N PRO A 515 -5.15 -25.55 4.26
CA PRO A 515 -5.60 -26.72 5.00
C PRO A 515 -5.30 -28.06 4.31
N ASP A 516 -5.17 -28.07 3.00
CA ASP A 516 -4.94 -29.24 2.15
C ASP A 516 -4.16 -28.88 0.89
N ASP A 517 -3.86 -29.86 0.03
CA ASP A 517 -3.04 -29.67 -1.18
C ASP A 517 -3.68 -28.73 -2.21
N HIS A 518 -4.99 -28.56 -2.20
CA HIS A 518 -5.75 -27.85 -3.22
C HIS A 518 -6.21 -26.45 -2.78
N THR A 519 -6.29 -26.18 -1.46
CA THR A 519 -7.01 -25.03 -0.95
C THR A 519 -6.09 -23.98 -0.33
N LEU A 520 -6.16 -22.73 -0.83
CA LEU A 520 -5.70 -21.54 -0.12
C LEU A 520 -6.88 -20.89 0.59
N ARG A 521 -6.68 -20.34 1.79
CA ARG A 521 -7.67 -19.52 2.47
C ARG A 521 -7.07 -18.18 2.88
N LEU A 522 -7.83 -17.12 2.68
CA LEU A 522 -7.50 -15.75 3.10
C LEU A 522 -8.42 -15.38 4.27
N THR A 523 -7.84 -14.99 5.41
CA THR A 523 -8.61 -14.48 6.54
C THR A 523 -9.01 -13.03 6.29
N CYS A 524 -10.30 -12.81 6.13
CA CYS A 524 -10.87 -11.50 5.77
C CYS A 524 -11.21 -10.65 7.00
N LEU A 525 -11.83 -11.25 8.02
CA LEU A 525 -12.25 -10.58 9.27
C LEU A 525 -12.07 -11.55 10.45
N HIS A 526 -11.75 -11.00 11.63
CA HIS A 526 -11.61 -11.78 12.86
C HIS A 526 -12.16 -10.99 14.05
N THR A 527 -13.18 -11.54 14.70
CA THR A 527 -13.71 -11.05 15.96
C THR A 527 -13.44 -12.09 17.04
N PRO A 528 -12.42 -11.88 17.89
CA PRO A 528 -12.03 -12.84 18.93
C PRO A 528 -13.13 -13.09 19.96
N ALA A 529 -13.04 -14.21 20.68
CA ALA A 529 -14.02 -14.59 21.69
C ALA A 529 -13.92 -13.80 22.98
N GLY A 530 -12.85 -13.06 23.19
CA GLY A 530 -12.60 -12.27 24.40
C GLY A 530 -11.68 -11.08 24.17
N ALA A 531 -11.26 -10.45 25.25
CA ALA A 531 -10.28 -9.37 25.27
C ALA A 531 -9.26 -9.62 26.40
N PHE A 532 -7.99 -9.32 26.13
CA PHE A 532 -6.93 -9.43 27.13
C PHE A 532 -7.21 -8.53 28.35
N ILE A 533 -7.59 -7.29 28.07
CA ILE A 533 -8.12 -6.36 29.05
C ILE A 533 -9.43 -5.78 28.52
N LYS A 534 -10.34 -5.44 29.40
CA LYS A 534 -11.68 -4.97 29.05
C LYS A 534 -11.66 -3.71 28.17
N GLU A 535 -10.75 -2.81 28.45
CA GLU A 535 -10.59 -1.52 27.78
C GLU A 535 -10.10 -1.68 26.32
N ALA A 536 -9.40 -2.77 26.02
CA ALA A 536 -8.95 -3.06 24.65
C ALA A 536 -10.08 -3.46 23.69
N ARG A 537 -11.26 -3.86 24.24
CA ARG A 537 -12.47 -4.17 23.45
C ARG A 537 -12.21 -5.09 22.25
N GLN A 538 -11.31 -6.07 22.43
CA GLN A 538 -10.91 -6.98 21.35
C GLN A 538 -12.06 -7.88 20.88
N ASP A 539 -13.00 -8.19 21.77
CA ASP A 539 -14.24 -8.92 21.48
C ASP A 539 -15.22 -8.21 20.54
N LEU A 540 -14.93 -6.96 20.19
CA LEU A 540 -15.70 -6.14 19.25
C LEU A 540 -14.94 -5.82 17.96
N MET A 541 -13.74 -6.37 17.77
CA MET A 541 -12.96 -6.14 16.58
C MET A 541 -13.74 -6.47 15.31
N ASP A 542 -13.52 -5.67 14.27
CA ASP A 542 -14.07 -5.81 12.94
C ASP A 542 -15.60 -5.79 12.83
N LEU A 543 -16.34 -5.66 13.96
CA LEU A 543 -17.80 -5.49 13.86
C LEU A 543 -18.16 -4.20 13.16
N GLY A 544 -19.13 -4.27 12.25
CA GLY A 544 -19.62 -3.14 11.45
C GLY A 544 -19.25 -3.27 9.96
N HIS A 545 -19.18 -2.14 9.27
CA HIS A 545 -18.93 -2.10 7.84
C HIS A 545 -17.46 -2.27 7.50
N ASN A 546 -17.16 -3.32 6.75
CA ASN A 546 -15.81 -3.62 6.26
C ASN A 546 -15.79 -3.68 4.74
N ARG A 547 -14.67 -3.26 4.13
CA ARG A 547 -14.41 -3.39 2.70
C ARG A 547 -13.03 -3.97 2.48
N PHE A 548 -12.93 -4.91 1.55
CA PHE A 548 -11.67 -5.50 1.10
C PHE A 548 -11.85 -6.11 -0.29
N GLY A 549 -10.75 -6.24 -1.02
CA GLY A 549 -10.72 -6.84 -2.33
C GLY A 549 -9.72 -8.00 -2.40
N PHE A 550 -10.02 -8.96 -3.27
CA PHE A 550 -9.05 -9.95 -3.70
C PHE A 550 -9.09 -10.12 -5.22
N GLY A 551 -7.96 -10.56 -5.78
CA GLY A 551 -7.81 -10.85 -7.19
C GLY A 551 -7.47 -12.31 -7.43
N ILE A 552 -7.83 -12.86 -8.60
CA ILE A 552 -7.47 -14.22 -9.00
C ILE A 552 -6.75 -14.14 -10.33
N TYR A 553 -5.55 -14.71 -10.37
CA TYR A 553 -4.68 -14.70 -11.54
C TYR A 553 -4.10 -16.09 -11.76
N SER A 554 -4.40 -16.73 -12.88
CA SER A 554 -3.79 -18.00 -13.28
C SER A 554 -2.64 -17.76 -14.28
N HIS A 555 -1.63 -18.60 -14.20
CA HIS A 555 -0.42 -18.49 -15.03
C HIS A 555 0.15 -19.86 -15.38
N LYS A 556 0.93 -19.92 -16.43
CA LYS A 556 1.72 -21.09 -16.80
C LYS A 556 2.97 -21.18 -15.90
N GLY A 557 3.32 -22.38 -15.48
CA GLY A 557 4.47 -22.56 -14.61
C GLY A 557 4.24 -22.01 -13.20
N GLY A 558 5.30 -21.52 -12.56
CA GLY A 558 5.27 -20.98 -11.20
C GLY A 558 4.93 -19.49 -11.16
N TRP A 559 4.81 -18.95 -9.94
CA TRP A 559 4.53 -17.53 -9.64
C TRP A 559 5.47 -16.55 -10.35
N GLN A 560 6.67 -16.97 -10.74
CA GLN A 560 7.64 -16.16 -11.51
C GLN A 560 7.05 -15.65 -12.84
N THR A 561 6.01 -16.31 -13.33
CA THR A 561 5.37 -15.95 -14.59
C THR A 561 4.30 -14.88 -14.36
N GLY A 562 4.71 -13.64 -14.12
CA GLY A 562 3.85 -12.46 -14.12
C GLY A 562 3.08 -12.17 -12.82
N THR A 563 3.14 -13.02 -11.78
CA THR A 563 2.42 -12.81 -10.51
C THR A 563 2.78 -11.48 -9.86
N GLN A 564 4.08 -11.14 -9.80
CA GLN A 564 4.54 -9.91 -9.16
C GLN A 564 4.00 -8.65 -9.88
N THR A 565 4.11 -8.60 -11.20
CA THR A 565 3.61 -7.46 -11.99
C THR A 565 2.09 -7.36 -11.96
N ALA A 566 1.39 -8.49 -12.00
CA ALA A 566 -0.07 -8.53 -11.87
C ALA A 566 -0.55 -8.08 -10.48
N ALA A 567 0.18 -8.44 -9.41
CA ALA A 567 -0.11 -7.99 -8.04
C ALA A 567 0.16 -6.48 -7.86
N GLU A 568 1.23 -5.94 -8.47
CA GLU A 568 1.47 -4.49 -8.50
C GLU A 568 0.34 -3.77 -9.26
N ALA A 569 -0.09 -4.29 -10.41
CA ALA A 569 -1.19 -3.72 -11.19
C ALA A 569 -2.54 -3.78 -10.42
N PHE A 570 -2.78 -4.87 -9.68
CA PHE A 570 -3.95 -4.99 -8.80
C PHE A 570 -3.94 -3.95 -7.68
N SER A 571 -2.78 -3.69 -7.07
CA SER A 571 -2.60 -2.76 -5.95
C SER A 571 -2.55 -1.29 -6.38
N LYS A 572 -2.03 -1.00 -7.59
CA LYS A 572 -1.84 0.35 -8.17
C LYS A 572 -2.58 0.46 -9.51
N PRO A 573 -3.94 0.57 -9.50
CA PRO A 573 -4.72 0.65 -10.73
C PRO A 573 -4.40 1.92 -11.54
N LEU A 574 -4.81 1.94 -12.80
CA LEU A 574 -4.85 3.17 -13.60
C LEU A 574 -5.78 4.19 -12.95
N VAL A 575 -5.41 5.46 -13.02
CA VAL A 575 -6.20 6.56 -12.46
C VAL A 575 -6.49 7.58 -13.56
N ALA A 576 -7.72 8.11 -13.57
CA ALA A 576 -8.15 9.05 -14.59
C ALA A 576 -8.51 10.42 -14.00
N PHE A 577 -8.10 11.49 -14.68
CA PHE A 577 -8.31 12.89 -14.28
C PHE A 577 -8.89 13.69 -15.43
N GLN A 578 -9.95 14.45 -15.18
CA GLN A 578 -10.44 15.41 -16.15
C GLN A 578 -9.59 16.69 -16.11
N THR A 579 -9.24 17.24 -17.27
CA THR A 579 -8.61 18.54 -17.40
C THR A 579 -9.23 19.35 -18.55
N SER A 580 -8.85 20.62 -18.67
CA SER A 580 -9.28 21.47 -19.79
C SER A 580 -8.29 21.33 -20.95
N ALA A 581 -8.80 21.42 -22.18
CA ALA A 581 -7.94 21.50 -23.36
C ALA A 581 -7.03 22.74 -23.32
N ARG A 582 -5.78 22.59 -23.70
CA ARG A 582 -4.75 23.64 -23.71
C ARG A 582 -4.03 23.66 -25.06
N LYS A 583 -3.55 24.86 -25.44
CA LYS A 583 -2.86 25.05 -26.72
C LYS A 583 -1.33 25.06 -26.64
N ASP A 584 -0.78 25.02 -25.43
CA ASP A 584 0.65 25.30 -25.14
C ASP A 584 1.38 24.16 -24.44
N GLY A 585 0.83 22.94 -24.49
CA GLY A 585 1.47 21.73 -23.97
C GLY A 585 2.78 21.42 -24.70
N LYS A 586 3.81 21.05 -23.94
CA LYS A 586 5.18 20.74 -24.45
C LYS A 586 5.47 19.24 -24.51
N LEU A 587 4.69 18.43 -23.81
CA LEU A 587 4.73 16.98 -23.89
C LEU A 587 3.73 16.49 -24.94
N GLY A 588 3.94 15.28 -25.46
CA GLY A 588 2.98 14.66 -26.40
C GLY A 588 1.63 14.34 -25.77
N SER A 589 0.69 13.82 -26.56
CA SER A 589 -0.59 13.28 -26.08
C SER A 589 -0.42 11.94 -25.34
N ALA A 590 0.73 11.27 -25.48
CA ALA A 590 1.20 10.18 -24.67
C ALA A 590 2.60 10.52 -24.16
N PHE A 591 2.84 10.36 -22.87
CA PHE A 591 4.12 10.66 -22.24
C PHE A 591 4.50 9.56 -21.26
N SER A 592 5.74 9.08 -21.33
CA SER A 592 6.34 8.12 -20.38
C SER A 592 7.39 8.84 -19.56
N ALA A 593 7.24 8.86 -18.24
CA ALA A 593 8.20 9.50 -17.35
C ALA A 593 9.45 8.63 -17.12
N ALA A 594 9.24 7.34 -16.89
CA ALA A 594 10.31 6.38 -16.68
C ALA A 594 9.84 4.96 -17.03
N ALA A 595 10.80 4.06 -17.26
CA ALA A 595 10.53 2.66 -17.58
C ALA A 595 11.65 1.74 -17.09
N LEU A 596 11.29 0.49 -16.80
CA LEU A 596 12.21 -0.64 -16.70
C LEU A 596 12.10 -1.50 -17.97
N ASN A 597 13.21 -2.07 -18.42
CA ASN A 597 13.26 -2.92 -19.62
C ASN A 597 12.84 -4.38 -19.36
N THR A 598 12.49 -4.73 -18.13
CA THR A 598 12.08 -6.08 -17.73
C THR A 598 10.98 -6.04 -16.70
N GLU A 599 10.05 -7.00 -16.75
CA GLU A 599 9.01 -7.22 -15.74
C GLU A 599 9.48 -8.08 -14.56
N ASN A 600 10.70 -8.66 -14.64
CA ASN A 600 11.33 -9.41 -13.56
C ASN A 600 12.00 -8.51 -12.51
N ALA A 601 11.94 -7.21 -12.67
CA ALA A 601 12.41 -6.23 -11.71
C ALA A 601 11.31 -5.22 -11.42
N LEU A 602 11.14 -4.86 -10.15
CA LEU A 602 10.15 -3.90 -9.69
C LEU A 602 10.82 -2.61 -9.22
N LEU A 603 10.24 -1.49 -9.62
CA LEU A 603 10.58 -0.19 -9.08
C LEU A 603 10.00 -0.09 -7.67
N ARG A 604 10.86 -0.05 -6.66
CA ARG A 604 10.49 -0.02 -5.24
C ARG A 604 10.44 1.40 -4.68
N ALA A 605 11.14 2.35 -5.30
CA ALA A 605 11.04 3.78 -5.02
C ALA A 605 11.54 4.59 -6.22
N PHE A 606 10.89 5.71 -6.46
CA PHE A 606 11.40 6.82 -7.25
C PHE A 606 10.99 8.12 -6.54
N LYS A 607 11.92 8.67 -5.77
CA LYS A 607 11.64 9.78 -4.85
C LYS A 607 12.79 10.81 -4.83
N LYS A 608 12.54 11.96 -4.24
CA LYS A 608 13.61 12.90 -3.88
C LYS A 608 14.50 12.27 -2.80
N SER A 609 15.83 12.50 -2.87
CA SER A 609 16.74 12.08 -1.79
C SER A 609 16.44 12.84 -0.49
N GLU A 610 16.74 12.24 0.67
CA GLU A 610 16.48 12.88 1.97
C GLU A 610 17.25 14.20 2.14
N ASP A 611 18.47 14.26 1.61
CA ASP A 611 19.31 15.47 1.63
C ASP A 611 18.99 16.48 0.51
N GLY A 612 18.04 16.14 -0.38
CA GLY A 612 17.63 16.97 -1.52
C GLY A 612 18.65 17.05 -2.65
N SER A 613 19.77 16.32 -2.61
CA SER A 613 20.86 16.40 -3.59
C SER A 613 20.52 15.80 -4.96
N GLY A 614 19.55 14.89 -5.01
CA GLY A 614 19.14 14.21 -6.24
C GLY A 614 17.85 13.43 -6.08
N TYR A 615 17.75 12.32 -6.83
CA TYR A 615 16.58 11.44 -6.81
C TYR A 615 17.03 10.00 -6.53
N ILE A 616 16.33 9.35 -5.64
CA ILE A 616 16.53 7.94 -5.32
C ILE A 616 15.71 7.08 -6.26
N VAL A 617 16.37 6.11 -6.86
CA VAL A 617 15.76 4.99 -7.55
C VAL A 617 16.13 3.71 -6.84
N ARG A 618 15.13 2.95 -6.41
CA ARG A 618 15.32 1.63 -5.80
C ARG A 618 14.66 0.58 -6.66
N VAL A 619 15.44 -0.42 -7.07
CA VAL A 619 14.97 -1.51 -7.93
C VAL A 619 15.29 -2.83 -7.28
N GLY A 620 14.28 -3.70 -7.18
CA GLY A 620 14.40 -5.05 -6.63
C GLY A 620 14.13 -6.11 -7.70
N GLU A 621 14.96 -7.15 -7.71
CA GLU A 621 14.68 -8.36 -8.48
C GLU A 621 13.43 -9.06 -7.92
N ALA A 622 12.56 -9.55 -8.79
CA ALA A 622 11.21 -9.96 -8.40
C ALA A 622 10.82 -11.39 -8.84
N ALA A 623 11.69 -12.08 -9.56
CA ALA A 623 11.43 -13.44 -10.07
C ALA A 623 12.27 -14.53 -9.38
N GLY A 624 13.11 -14.17 -8.39
CA GLY A 624 14.04 -15.11 -7.74
C GLY A 624 15.16 -15.60 -8.64
N GLN A 625 15.49 -14.86 -9.71
CA GLN A 625 16.48 -15.21 -10.72
C GLN A 625 17.39 -14.02 -11.03
N ALA A 626 18.67 -14.31 -11.27
CA ALA A 626 19.61 -13.25 -11.64
C ALA A 626 19.16 -12.55 -12.94
N GLN A 627 19.11 -11.24 -12.92
CA GLN A 627 18.79 -10.39 -14.08
C GLN A 627 20.05 -9.69 -14.55
N LYS A 628 20.27 -9.70 -15.86
CA LYS A 628 21.40 -9.04 -16.50
C LYS A 628 20.92 -7.81 -17.28
N ALA A 629 21.74 -6.75 -17.27
CA ALA A 629 21.49 -5.52 -18.01
C ALA A 629 20.09 -4.93 -17.76
N VAL A 630 19.64 -4.96 -16.50
CA VAL A 630 18.44 -4.24 -16.10
C VAL A 630 18.66 -2.75 -16.35
N THR A 631 17.78 -2.13 -17.13
CA THR A 631 17.93 -0.74 -17.52
C THR A 631 16.73 0.07 -17.01
N PHE A 632 17.04 1.08 -16.21
CA PHE A 632 16.10 2.11 -15.83
C PHE A 632 16.32 3.34 -16.72
N SER A 633 15.30 3.71 -17.45
CA SER A 633 15.28 4.89 -18.32
C SER A 633 14.30 5.93 -17.78
N VAL A 634 14.66 7.20 -17.95
CA VAL A 634 13.82 8.36 -17.61
C VAL A 634 13.73 9.23 -18.87
N TYR A 635 12.61 9.95 -19.02
CA TYR A 635 12.43 10.86 -20.16
C TYR A 635 13.56 11.89 -20.32
N ARG A 636 14.30 12.14 -19.27
CA ARG A 636 15.47 13.01 -19.23
C ARG A 636 16.75 12.19 -19.05
N ALA A 637 17.82 12.56 -19.76
CA ALA A 637 19.10 11.89 -19.62
C ALA A 637 19.66 11.98 -18.20
N ILE A 638 20.07 10.84 -17.65
CA ILE A 638 20.74 10.76 -16.37
C ILE A 638 22.17 11.28 -16.56
N ALA A 639 22.55 12.29 -15.76
CA ALA A 639 23.88 12.90 -15.81
C ALA A 639 24.88 12.17 -14.91
N GLY A 640 24.44 11.59 -13.79
CA GLY A 640 25.27 10.84 -12.87
C GLY A 640 24.46 9.87 -12.03
N ALA A 641 25.09 8.79 -11.59
CA ALA A 641 24.52 7.82 -10.69
C ALA A 641 25.53 7.36 -9.65
N THR A 642 25.06 7.15 -8.42
CA THR A 642 25.83 6.60 -7.31
C THR A 642 25.04 5.43 -6.70
N LEU A 643 25.66 4.25 -6.59
CA LEU A 643 25.11 3.15 -5.80
C LEU A 643 25.16 3.55 -4.33
N CYS A 644 24.05 3.34 -3.63
CA CYS A 644 23.90 3.71 -2.22
C CYS A 644 23.45 2.52 -1.38
N THR A 645 23.59 2.64 -0.06
CA THR A 645 22.88 1.80 0.91
C THR A 645 21.38 2.09 0.89
N ALA A 646 20.58 1.29 1.57
CA ALA A 646 19.14 1.49 1.67
C ALA A 646 18.75 2.82 2.34
N ASP A 647 19.61 3.33 3.24
CA ASP A 647 19.51 4.63 3.91
C ASP A 647 20.28 5.76 3.18
N GLU A 648 20.46 5.60 1.86
CA GLU A 648 20.96 6.59 0.92
C GLU A 648 22.44 7.01 1.08
N ARG A 649 23.24 6.32 1.93
CA ARG A 649 24.67 6.60 2.02
C ARG A 649 25.42 6.13 0.77
N PRO A 650 26.29 6.97 0.17
CA PRO A 650 26.99 6.63 -1.05
C PRO A 650 27.98 5.49 -0.86
N ILE A 651 28.02 4.54 -1.81
CA ILE A 651 28.95 3.41 -1.85
C ILE A 651 29.94 3.58 -3.02
N GLN A 652 29.42 3.76 -4.26
CA GLN A 652 30.22 3.75 -5.47
C GLN A 652 29.56 4.51 -6.61
N ALA A 653 30.33 5.29 -7.34
CA ALA A 653 29.87 5.90 -8.59
C ALA A 653 29.60 4.83 -9.66
N ILE A 654 28.53 4.99 -10.43
CA ILE A 654 28.13 4.10 -11.52
C ILE A 654 28.24 4.83 -12.84
N GLU A 655 28.85 4.18 -13.82
CA GLU A 655 28.96 4.73 -15.18
C GLU A 655 27.57 4.79 -15.86
N ILE A 656 27.22 5.96 -16.39
CA ILE A 656 26.01 6.15 -17.18
C ILE A 656 26.35 5.99 -18.67
N LYS A 657 25.57 5.14 -19.35
CA LYS A 657 25.69 4.90 -20.78
C LYS A 657 24.45 5.39 -21.51
N ASN A 658 24.62 6.25 -22.50
CA ASN A 658 23.52 6.80 -23.29
C ASN A 658 22.41 7.47 -22.44
N GLY A 659 22.78 8.09 -21.31
CA GLY A 659 21.82 8.74 -20.41
C GLY A 659 20.90 7.78 -19.63
N GLN A 660 21.22 6.49 -19.58
CA GLN A 660 20.44 5.45 -18.91
C GLN A 660 21.26 4.76 -17.82
N LEU A 661 20.61 4.31 -16.77
CA LEU A 661 21.19 3.51 -15.70
C LEU A 661 21.03 2.04 -16.02
N THR A 662 22.14 1.31 -16.19
CA THR A 662 22.15 -0.14 -16.46
C THR A 662 22.96 -0.86 -15.39
N PHE A 663 22.42 -1.97 -14.87
CA PHE A 663 23.02 -2.76 -13.79
C PHE A 663 22.52 -4.20 -13.82
N ASP A 664 23.20 -5.08 -13.10
CA ASP A 664 22.78 -6.46 -12.85
C ASP A 664 22.10 -6.58 -11.48
N LEU A 665 21.22 -7.56 -11.31
CA LEU A 665 20.61 -7.95 -10.05
C LEU A 665 20.83 -9.45 -9.81
N LYS A 666 21.19 -9.82 -8.59
CA LYS A 666 21.12 -11.20 -8.10
C LYS A 666 19.66 -11.56 -7.76
N PRO A 667 19.34 -12.83 -7.55
CA PRO A 667 18.03 -13.24 -7.08
C PRO A 667 17.61 -12.44 -5.82
N PHE A 668 16.44 -11.82 -5.86
CA PHE A 668 15.85 -10.97 -4.81
C PHE A 668 16.69 -9.76 -4.37
N GLU A 669 17.80 -9.46 -5.04
CA GLU A 669 18.63 -8.31 -4.68
C GLU A 669 17.89 -6.99 -4.91
N VAL A 670 18.05 -6.08 -3.97
CA VAL A 670 17.54 -4.70 -4.07
C VAL A 670 18.73 -3.75 -4.15
N LYS A 671 18.75 -2.89 -5.17
CA LYS A 671 19.76 -1.83 -5.32
C LYS A 671 19.13 -0.45 -5.24
N THR A 672 19.81 0.44 -4.56
CA THR A 672 19.44 1.85 -4.39
C THR A 672 20.46 2.73 -5.10
N PHE A 673 19.99 3.66 -5.92
CA PHE A 673 20.84 4.58 -6.66
C PHE A 673 20.39 6.01 -6.41
N LEU A 674 21.35 6.90 -6.14
CA LEU A 674 21.16 8.33 -6.18
C LEU A 674 21.45 8.82 -7.61
N LEU A 675 20.49 9.45 -8.26
CA LEU A 675 20.58 9.95 -9.62
C LEU A 675 20.61 11.47 -9.64
N THR A 676 21.43 12.03 -10.53
CA THR A 676 21.41 13.44 -10.89
C THR A 676 21.05 13.57 -12.39
N PHE A 677 20.43 14.70 -12.76
CA PHE A 677 19.94 14.93 -14.12
C PHE A 677 20.46 16.25 -14.68
N GLU A 678 20.48 16.36 -16.01
CA GLU A 678 20.75 17.62 -16.68
C GLU A 678 19.69 18.67 -16.35
N THR A 679 20.11 19.94 -16.23
CA THR A 679 19.28 21.03 -15.71
C THR A 679 18.45 21.72 -16.79
N GLU A 680 17.56 21.01 -17.44
CA GLU A 680 16.56 21.64 -18.30
C GLU A 680 15.18 21.60 -17.65
N LYS A 681 14.51 22.76 -17.56
CA LYS A 681 13.19 22.88 -16.94
C LYS A 681 12.20 23.41 -17.96
N LEU A 682 11.01 22.81 -17.99
CA LEU A 682 9.90 23.37 -18.75
C LEU A 682 9.50 24.74 -18.17
N PRO A 683 9.06 25.70 -19.01
CA PRO A 683 8.64 27.00 -18.50
C PRO A 683 7.42 26.86 -17.60
N ARG A 684 7.50 27.44 -16.41
CA ARG A 684 6.35 27.57 -15.51
C ARG A 684 5.50 28.79 -15.87
N GLU A 685 4.17 28.65 -15.76
CA GLU A 685 3.31 29.82 -15.78
C GLU A 685 3.66 30.74 -14.59
N LYS A 686 3.72 32.04 -14.84
CA LYS A 686 3.98 33.04 -13.79
C LYS A 686 2.65 33.43 -13.14
N PHE A 687 2.51 33.10 -11.87
CA PHE A 687 1.37 33.51 -11.05
C PHE A 687 1.78 34.64 -10.11
N LYS A 688 0.88 35.59 -9.90
CA LYS A 688 1.01 36.58 -8.87
C LYS A 688 -0.04 36.28 -7.79
N LYS A 689 0.41 36.04 -6.58
CA LYS A 689 -0.46 35.83 -5.42
C LYS A 689 -1.14 37.15 -5.06
N MET A 690 -2.42 37.09 -4.68
CA MET A 690 -3.21 38.18 -4.20
C MET A 690 -3.60 37.94 -2.75
N GLU A 691 -3.59 38.99 -1.94
CA GLU A 691 -4.14 38.95 -0.60
C GLU A 691 -5.66 39.16 -0.68
N LEU A 692 -6.41 38.40 0.09
CA LEU A 692 -7.85 38.52 0.22
C LEU A 692 -8.21 39.33 1.47
N PRO A 693 -9.25 40.15 1.44
CA PRO A 693 -9.74 40.85 2.61
C PRO A 693 -10.55 39.88 3.50
N VAL A 694 -9.81 39.02 4.26
CA VAL A 694 -10.41 38.02 5.14
C VAL A 694 -11.34 38.68 6.17
N ASN A 695 -12.52 38.08 6.38
CA ASN A 695 -13.58 38.62 7.23
C ASN A 695 -14.18 37.60 8.22
N THR A 696 -13.68 36.39 8.24
CA THR A 696 -14.20 35.31 9.08
C THR A 696 -13.05 34.42 9.54
N LYS A 697 -13.12 33.92 10.79
CA LYS A 697 -12.26 32.85 11.29
C LYS A 697 -12.91 31.53 10.89
N GLY A 698 -12.18 30.69 10.14
CA GLY A 698 -12.68 29.44 9.59
C GLY A 698 -11.72 28.26 9.78
N LEU A 699 -10.45 28.53 10.18
CA LEU A 699 -9.46 27.48 10.45
C LEU A 699 -9.35 27.20 11.93
N THR A 700 -9.20 25.93 12.27
CA THR A 700 -8.95 25.43 13.62
C THR A 700 -7.72 24.54 13.64
N THR A 701 -7.18 24.26 14.82
CA THR A 701 -6.15 23.27 15.08
C THR A 701 -6.65 22.27 16.12
N ASP A 702 -5.97 21.15 16.26
CA ASP A 702 -6.24 20.16 17.30
C ASP A 702 -6.10 20.77 18.71
N GLU A 703 -5.25 21.79 18.87
CA GLU A 703 -5.06 22.53 20.12
C GLU A 703 -6.13 23.59 20.37
N ASP A 704 -6.74 24.14 19.30
CA ASP A 704 -7.79 25.18 19.40
C ASP A 704 -8.96 24.91 18.45
N MET A 705 -9.83 24.01 18.85
CA MET A 705 -11.05 23.65 18.10
C MET A 705 -12.27 24.52 18.45
N ARG A 706 -12.18 25.40 19.43
CA ARG A 706 -13.35 26.03 20.06
C ARG A 706 -13.74 27.38 19.52
N ASN A 707 -12.87 28.09 18.83
CA ASN A 707 -13.05 29.51 18.49
C ASN A 707 -13.40 29.78 17.03
N CYS A 708 -13.81 28.75 16.29
CA CYS A 708 -14.10 28.87 14.86
C CYS A 708 -15.54 28.45 14.55
N ILE A 709 -16.31 29.35 13.98
CA ILE A 709 -17.62 29.04 13.41
C ILE A 709 -17.65 29.66 12.03
N LEU A 710 -17.49 28.85 10.98
CA LEU A 710 -17.87 29.24 9.63
C LEU A 710 -19.34 29.57 9.65
N GLN A 711 -19.66 30.82 9.36
CA GLN A 711 -20.91 31.50 9.63
C GLN A 711 -22.14 30.66 9.27
N GLY A 712 -22.89 30.20 10.29
CA GLY A 712 -24.11 29.42 10.15
C GLY A 712 -23.96 27.94 9.85
N ALA A 713 -22.75 27.41 9.65
CA ALA A 713 -22.53 26.05 9.25
C ALA A 713 -22.22 25.07 10.42
N GLY A 714 -21.78 25.58 11.57
CA GLY A 714 -21.47 24.75 12.75
C GLY A 714 -20.24 23.87 12.60
N PHE A 715 -19.34 24.15 11.64
CA PHE A 715 -18.09 23.45 11.41
C PHE A 715 -16.94 24.40 11.05
N SER A 716 -15.73 23.91 11.11
CA SER A 716 -14.49 24.60 10.74
C SER A 716 -13.64 23.71 9.83
N LEU A 717 -12.59 24.27 9.27
CA LEU A 717 -11.60 23.55 8.48
C LEU A 717 -10.37 23.27 9.37
N PRO A 718 -10.00 22.02 9.63
CA PRO A 718 -8.81 21.67 10.40
C PRO A 718 -7.56 22.02 9.59
N ALA A 719 -6.69 22.84 10.14
CA ALA A 719 -5.49 23.33 9.46
C ALA A 719 -4.49 22.21 9.16
N GLU A 720 -4.45 21.19 10.01
CA GLU A 720 -3.58 20.03 9.85
C GLU A 720 -3.93 19.18 8.61
N LEU A 721 -5.18 19.22 8.17
CA LEU A 721 -5.63 18.52 6.96
C LEU A 721 -5.41 19.33 5.68
N LEU A 722 -5.07 20.60 5.80
CA LEU A 722 -4.82 21.43 4.64
C LEU A 722 -3.39 21.24 4.14
N PRO A 723 -3.16 21.09 2.82
CA PRO A 723 -1.82 20.98 2.27
C PRO A 723 -1.05 22.29 2.55
N GLN A 724 0.22 22.19 2.94
CA GLN A 724 1.07 23.37 3.24
C GLN A 724 1.18 24.30 2.03
N VAL A 725 1.26 23.72 0.84
CA VAL A 725 1.34 24.45 -0.43
C VAL A 725 0.29 23.89 -1.39
N PRO A 726 -0.99 24.26 -1.24
CA PRO A 726 -2.05 23.72 -2.07
C PRO A 726 -1.82 24.09 -3.53
N THR A 727 -1.67 23.08 -4.36
CA THR A 727 -1.46 23.24 -5.78
C THR A 727 -2.51 22.45 -6.55
N TYR A 728 -3.21 23.09 -7.45
CA TYR A 728 -4.21 22.44 -8.30
C TYR A 728 -3.94 22.78 -9.77
N LYS A 729 -3.76 21.76 -10.60
CA LYS A 729 -3.42 21.92 -12.04
C LYS A 729 -2.22 22.85 -12.27
N GLY A 730 -1.18 22.71 -11.47
CA GLY A 730 0.02 23.55 -11.58
C GLY A 730 -0.10 24.97 -11.02
N ILE A 731 -1.25 25.33 -10.44
CA ILE A 731 -1.49 26.62 -9.82
C ILE A 731 -1.32 26.48 -8.32
N THR A 732 -0.35 27.19 -7.77
CA THR A 732 -0.08 27.20 -6.33
C THR A 732 -0.92 28.29 -5.67
N PHE A 733 -1.71 27.91 -4.67
CA PHE A 733 -2.50 28.82 -3.86
C PHE A 733 -1.77 29.15 -2.57
N LYS A 734 -2.00 30.31 -2.04
CA LYS A 734 -1.59 30.70 -0.69
C LYS A 734 -2.78 30.46 0.22
N LEU A 735 -2.66 29.54 1.16
CA LEU A 735 -3.61 29.42 2.24
C LEU A 735 -3.30 30.41 3.35
N PRO A 736 -4.30 30.92 4.05
CA PRO A 736 -4.10 31.67 5.27
C PRO A 736 -3.48 30.74 6.33
N GLN A 737 -2.67 31.32 7.21
CA GLN A 737 -2.20 30.63 8.40
C GLN A 737 -3.23 30.81 9.52
N VAL A 738 -3.33 29.81 10.39
CA VAL A 738 -4.13 29.92 11.59
C VAL A 738 -3.65 31.10 12.42
N SER A 739 -4.58 31.96 12.79
CA SER A 739 -4.29 33.14 13.62
C SER A 739 -5.43 33.39 14.58
N ASP A 740 -5.24 34.24 15.58
CA ASP A 740 -6.31 34.67 16.48
C ASP A 740 -7.35 35.55 15.76
N GLY A 741 -7.05 36.02 14.56
CA GLY A 741 -7.91 36.86 13.72
C GLY A 741 -8.65 36.07 12.62
N ASN A 742 -9.20 36.81 11.67
CA ASN A 742 -9.86 36.23 10.48
C ASN A 742 -8.85 35.61 9.55
N ASP A 743 -9.22 34.49 8.95
CA ASP A 743 -8.38 33.67 8.06
C ASP A 743 -9.06 33.27 6.75
N LEU A 744 -10.36 33.41 6.64
CA LEU A 744 -11.14 33.16 5.42
C LEU A 744 -11.94 34.39 4.97
N LEU A 745 -12.26 34.43 3.67
CA LEU A 745 -13.18 35.37 3.09
C LEU A 745 -14.53 34.71 2.81
N VAL A 746 -15.56 35.06 3.55
CA VAL A 746 -16.96 34.76 3.19
C VAL A 746 -17.43 35.82 2.21
N ALA A 747 -17.68 35.40 0.95
CA ALA A 747 -18.06 36.30 -0.12
C ALA A 747 -19.44 36.99 0.14
N ARG A 748 -19.48 38.32 0.15
CA ARG A 748 -20.67 39.16 0.38
C ARG A 748 -20.76 40.33 -0.56
N GLY A 749 -20.04 40.31 -1.69
CA GLY A 749 -20.01 41.39 -2.67
C GLY A 749 -18.74 42.23 -2.60
N GLU A 750 -17.64 41.68 -2.07
CA GLU A 750 -16.37 42.39 -1.98
C GLU A 750 -15.78 42.69 -3.36
N THR A 751 -15.11 43.84 -3.47
CA THR A 751 -14.39 44.26 -4.67
C THR A 751 -12.88 44.02 -4.45
N LEU A 752 -12.25 43.36 -5.42
CA LEU A 752 -10.82 43.11 -5.43
C LEU A 752 -10.14 43.92 -6.54
N GLU A 753 -9.05 44.60 -6.19
CA GLU A 753 -8.20 45.24 -7.20
C GLU A 753 -7.29 44.21 -7.87
N LEU A 754 -7.42 44.06 -9.19
CA LEU A 754 -6.60 43.13 -9.94
C LEU A 754 -5.28 43.77 -10.37
N PRO A 755 -4.15 42.98 -10.30
CA PRO A 755 -2.87 43.43 -10.80
C PRO A 755 -2.97 43.83 -12.29
N LYS A 756 -2.26 44.90 -12.68
CA LYS A 756 -2.20 45.34 -14.09
C LYS A 756 -1.67 44.19 -14.97
N GLY A 757 -2.39 43.94 -16.06
CA GLY A 757 -2.05 42.89 -17.03
C GLY A 757 -2.56 41.49 -16.64
N CYS A 758 -3.34 41.36 -15.56
CA CYS A 758 -3.97 40.08 -15.17
C CYS A 758 -4.99 39.67 -16.24
N THR A 759 -4.83 38.45 -16.80
CA THR A 759 -5.72 37.90 -17.84
C THR A 759 -6.60 36.78 -17.31
N LYS A 760 -6.19 36.16 -16.18
CA LYS A 760 -6.91 35.07 -15.52
C LYS A 760 -6.79 35.24 -14.02
N LEU A 761 -7.86 34.86 -13.32
CA LEU A 761 -7.92 34.83 -11.87
C LEU A 761 -8.36 33.47 -11.41
N TYR A 762 -7.65 32.89 -10.43
CA TYR A 762 -7.92 31.61 -9.86
C TYR A 762 -8.25 31.78 -8.37
N PHE A 763 -9.36 31.17 -7.95
CA PHE A 763 -9.76 31.09 -6.56
C PHE A 763 -9.82 29.66 -6.09
N LEU A 764 -9.42 29.43 -4.86
CA LEU A 764 -9.80 28.25 -4.10
C LEU A 764 -11.06 28.63 -3.32
N ALA A 765 -12.17 27.97 -3.59
CA ALA A 765 -13.46 28.28 -3.00
C ALA A 765 -14.25 27.01 -2.70
N ALA A 766 -15.07 27.05 -1.66
CA ALA A 766 -16.01 26.00 -1.32
C ALA A 766 -17.34 26.61 -0.86
N SER A 767 -18.41 25.83 -0.96
CA SER A 767 -19.71 26.19 -0.42
C SER A 767 -19.99 25.42 0.86
N THR A 768 -20.46 26.10 1.89
CA THR A 768 -20.86 25.51 3.17
C THR A 768 -22.34 25.09 3.21
N ALA A 769 -23.08 25.27 2.12
CA ALA A 769 -24.53 25.04 2.08
C ALA A 769 -24.98 24.32 0.78
N GLY A 770 -24.22 23.32 0.33
CA GLY A 770 -24.41 22.64 -0.94
C GLY A 770 -24.06 23.55 -2.13
N ASP A 771 -24.39 23.13 -3.35
CA ASP A 771 -24.07 23.88 -4.56
C ASP A 771 -24.69 25.29 -4.56
N ARG A 772 -23.84 26.28 -4.77
CA ARG A 772 -24.27 27.71 -4.83
C ARG A 772 -23.80 28.36 -6.11
N GLN A 773 -24.63 29.24 -6.66
CA GLN A 773 -24.24 30.11 -7.76
C GLN A 773 -23.52 31.33 -7.22
N ALA A 774 -22.28 31.56 -7.64
CA ALA A 774 -21.52 32.76 -7.33
C ALA A 774 -21.33 33.60 -8.58
N GLU A 775 -21.62 34.91 -8.48
CA GLU A 775 -21.44 35.83 -9.57
C GLU A 775 -20.13 36.61 -9.40
N PHE A 776 -19.30 36.57 -10.43
CA PHE A 776 -18.03 37.30 -10.51
C PHE A 776 -18.18 38.38 -11.59
N ALA A 777 -18.16 39.66 -11.22
CA ALA A 777 -18.30 40.77 -12.10
C ALA A 777 -16.99 41.56 -12.24
N THR A 778 -16.67 41.97 -13.45
CA THR A 778 -15.67 43.00 -13.77
C THR A 778 -16.34 44.13 -14.50
N ASP A 779 -15.63 45.24 -14.70
CA ASP A 779 -16.09 46.37 -15.52
C ASP A 779 -16.51 45.98 -16.95
N ARG A 780 -16.12 44.80 -17.44
CA ARG A 780 -16.36 44.33 -18.81
C ARG A 780 -17.21 43.09 -18.94
N ARG A 781 -17.29 42.26 -17.89
CA ARG A 781 -17.96 40.94 -17.96
C ARG A 781 -18.44 40.50 -16.58
N THR A 782 -19.58 39.85 -16.58
CA THR A 782 -20.08 39.08 -15.44
C THR A 782 -20.06 37.59 -15.80
N LYS A 783 -19.63 36.75 -14.88
CA LYS A 783 -19.62 35.28 -15.00
C LYS A 783 -20.20 34.68 -13.74
N THR A 784 -21.19 33.80 -13.93
CA THR A 784 -21.78 33.00 -12.86
C THR A 784 -21.09 31.62 -12.84
N LEU A 785 -20.63 31.17 -11.70
CA LEU A 785 -19.99 29.87 -11.47
C LEU A 785 -20.72 29.14 -10.36
N THR A 786 -20.83 27.82 -10.50
CA THR A 786 -21.28 26.94 -9.41
C THR A 786 -20.11 26.70 -8.49
N ILE A 787 -20.30 26.97 -7.22
CA ILE A 787 -19.35 26.62 -6.14
C ILE A 787 -19.95 25.41 -5.41
N HIS A 788 -19.17 24.34 -5.34
CA HIS A 788 -19.54 23.08 -4.73
C HIS A 788 -19.09 22.96 -3.28
#